data_c9e9175a724f6571d06783bdfb06df3a
#
_entry.id   c9e9175a724f6571d06783bdfb06df3a
#
_cell.length_a   1.000
_cell.length_b   1.000
_cell.length_c   1.000
_cell.angle_alpha   90.00
_cell.angle_beta   90.00
_cell.angle_gamma   90.00
#
_symmetry.space_group_name_H-M   'P 1'
#
loop_
_entity.id
_entity.type
_entity.pdbx_description
1 polymer ?
#
loop_
_entity_poly.entity_id
_entity_poly.type
_entity_poly.pdbx_seq_one_letter_code
_entity_poly.pdbx_strand_id
1 'polypeptide(L)'
;MNTSANPYIASLDSRKPRSLPQRVRLNNRIVDLRTGPAQSIFRIQSGICGLFRSYLDERGFIEIHTPKLQGGATESGASVFEVNYFGRPGFLAQSPQLAKQMAIMADFEKVYEIGPVFRAEDSNTPRHLTEYTGLDLEMALEEHYHEALDIIDGMFKHLWQGIYNRYQKEIDLISHFYPHEKVEWLEETPRIPFRDGVQMLIDDGWKDDDGNPASPLEDLATAAEKRLGQLVKEKYHTDYYILDKFPASARPFYTMPDPTDDRYTNSFDIFMRGQEILSGGQRIHDSRFLEKRIKSAGINPDSMPEYLEGFRWGAPPHAGCGIGLERLTFLFLNLGNIRLASMFPRDPKSLPAKPAVFKLRHPEASTTKPPWEDSEYLKCQDEETGMVDRRLQLQPLEKLIANYGDAANTSWLDKRYQVWRHDATGAAQGYVIHNNFIISVGPPLCSKSQYNQVISAYLTYLKEHHSGKKPIWMIVNKEVEEYLGEKFQWRTLACIAEERADPRNNQAIKDKDLERKVRHADKEGIKNAEMPSPIPDDFKAKVDARVKDWQQGRKGQQVHLTEIRPWIDEAHRKYYYATDAAGTIHAICVLHQLAPQNGYQIKFSLEFPNAPSGTIESLILYSMKQIAISDTEAKQVTFGTGAMPTLEGGRNLGKQKTKMLKKAYDAINKQFKLTNKSEFREKMGVWNEPAFVAYPQGGLGAGGIRAIMGFLEEEG
;
A
#
# COMPACT_ATOMS: atom_id res chain seq x y z
N MET A 1 36.31 -15.28 25.21
CA MET A 1 36.61 -14.79 23.86
C MET A 1 36.25 -13.32 23.78
N ASN A 2 37.24 -12.46 23.56
CA ASN A 2 37.07 -11.01 23.58
C ASN A 2 36.18 -10.57 22.41
N THR A 3 34.98 -10.11 22.69
CA THR A 3 34.18 -9.35 21.76
C THR A 3 34.73 -7.93 21.73
N SER A 4 35.46 -7.60 20.66
CA SER A 4 35.92 -6.25 20.38
C SER A 4 34.69 -5.32 20.34
N ALA A 5 34.61 -4.40 21.31
CA ALA A 5 33.61 -3.34 21.32
C ALA A 5 33.71 -2.55 20.00
N ASN A 6 32.63 -2.47 19.27
CA ASN A 6 32.54 -1.68 18.06
C ASN A 6 32.84 -0.21 18.43
N PRO A 7 33.92 0.42 17.89
CA PRO A 7 34.32 1.78 18.26
C PRO A 7 33.27 2.85 17.97
N TYR A 8 32.26 2.56 17.16
CA TYR A 8 31.11 3.44 16.93
C TYR A 8 30.18 3.56 18.15
N ILE A 9 30.19 2.59 19.07
CA ILE A 9 29.34 2.63 20.28
C ILE A 9 29.96 3.58 21.33
N ALA A 10 31.28 3.66 21.40
CA ALA A 10 31.97 4.51 22.36
C ALA A 10 31.91 6.03 22.06
N SER A 11 31.61 6.43 20.82
CA SER A 11 31.56 7.85 20.44
C SER A 11 30.19 8.51 20.62
N LEU A 12 29.15 7.73 20.96
CA LEU A 12 27.77 8.23 21.15
C LEU A 12 27.47 8.68 22.59
N ASP A 13 28.42 8.50 23.49
CA ASP A 13 28.21 8.60 24.96
C ASP A 13 28.19 10.02 25.54
N SER A 14 28.32 11.08 24.74
CA SER A 14 28.43 12.45 25.30
C SER A 14 27.45 13.50 24.75
N ARG A 15 26.50 13.13 23.90
CA ARG A 15 25.48 14.06 23.42
C ARG A 15 24.09 13.52 23.74
N LYS A 16 23.26 14.33 24.45
CA LYS A 16 21.82 14.04 24.55
C LYS A 16 21.31 13.71 23.15
N PRO A 17 20.83 12.48 22.88
CA PRO A 17 20.42 12.11 21.55
C PRO A 17 19.25 13.00 21.14
N ARG A 18 19.42 13.77 20.07
CA ARG A 18 18.26 14.37 19.42
C ARG A 18 17.43 13.20 18.93
N SER A 19 16.31 12.96 19.59
CA SER A 19 15.39 11.89 19.20
C SER A 19 14.85 12.24 17.81
N LEU A 20 15.28 11.48 16.81
CA LEU A 20 14.67 11.58 15.49
C LEU A 20 13.18 11.24 15.63
N PRO A 21 12.30 11.95 14.91
CA PRO A 21 10.88 11.63 14.90
C PRO A 21 10.67 10.15 14.57
N GLN A 22 9.76 9.50 15.28
CA GLN A 22 9.48 8.07 15.11
C GLN A 22 9.22 7.68 13.65
N ARG A 23 8.51 8.52 12.90
CA ARG A 23 8.27 8.33 11.46
C ARG A 23 9.57 8.20 10.66
N VAL A 24 10.59 9.02 10.97
CA VAL A 24 11.89 8.96 10.29
C VAL A 24 12.60 7.64 10.61
N ARG A 25 12.57 7.22 11.88
CA ARG A 25 13.14 5.94 12.32
C ARG A 25 12.49 4.74 11.63
N LEU A 26 11.15 4.72 11.58
CA LEU A 26 10.41 3.63 10.94
C LEU A 26 10.57 3.61 9.42
N ASN A 27 10.68 4.76 8.76
CA ASN A 27 10.94 4.85 7.32
C ASN A 27 12.38 4.43 6.95
N ASN A 28 13.32 4.53 7.89
CA ASN A 28 14.71 4.13 7.71
C ASN A 28 15.08 2.96 8.64
N ARG A 29 14.20 1.98 8.75
CA ARG A 29 14.24 0.96 9.80
C ARG A 29 15.54 0.17 9.85
N ILE A 30 16.16 -0.16 8.73
CA ILE A 30 17.44 -0.87 8.71
C ILE A 30 18.55 -0.05 9.39
N VAL A 31 18.58 1.26 9.16
CA VAL A 31 19.55 2.16 9.81
C VAL A 31 19.23 2.30 11.29
N ASP A 32 17.95 2.44 11.65
CA ASP A 32 17.50 2.51 13.03
C ASP A 32 17.87 1.24 13.82
N LEU A 33 17.68 0.06 13.23
CA LEU A 33 18.05 -1.24 13.82
C LEU A 33 19.56 -1.43 14.04
N ARG A 34 20.42 -0.64 13.41
CA ARG A 34 21.87 -0.63 13.67
C ARG A 34 22.25 0.13 14.93
N THR A 35 21.32 0.85 15.54
CA THR A 35 21.59 1.61 16.76
C THR A 35 21.65 0.70 18.00
N GLY A 36 22.48 1.05 18.99
CA GLY A 36 22.60 0.29 20.22
C GLY A 36 21.27 0.10 20.95
N PRO A 37 20.44 1.15 21.16
CA PRO A 37 19.14 1.00 21.81
C PRO A 37 18.19 0.05 21.08
N ALA A 38 18.10 0.12 19.74
CA ALA A 38 17.24 -0.78 18.98
C ALA A 38 17.71 -2.24 19.10
N GLN A 39 19.02 -2.50 18.98
CA GLN A 39 19.57 -3.84 19.19
C GLN A 39 19.33 -4.36 20.61
N SER A 40 19.44 -3.51 21.61
CA SER A 40 19.18 -3.87 23.01
C SER A 40 17.72 -4.27 23.25
N ILE A 41 16.76 -3.56 22.65
CA ILE A 41 15.33 -3.91 22.71
C ILE A 41 15.12 -5.35 22.20
N PHE A 42 15.68 -5.70 21.03
CA PHE A 42 15.47 -7.03 20.44
C PHE A 42 16.28 -8.14 21.13
N ARG A 43 17.39 -7.82 21.79
CA ARG A 43 18.09 -8.78 22.66
C ARG A 43 17.24 -9.11 23.88
N ILE A 44 16.64 -8.12 24.52
CA ILE A 44 15.71 -8.34 25.65
C ILE A 44 14.50 -9.14 25.19
N GLN A 45 13.91 -8.81 24.03
CA GLN A 45 12.78 -9.54 23.47
C GLN A 45 13.12 -11.02 23.21
N SER A 46 14.31 -11.30 22.66
CA SER A 46 14.82 -12.66 22.51
C SER A 46 15.00 -13.35 23.87
N GLY A 47 15.48 -12.60 24.88
CA GLY A 47 15.60 -13.08 26.26
C GLY A 47 14.26 -13.45 26.88
N ILE A 48 13.21 -12.64 26.65
CA ILE A 48 11.85 -12.95 27.10
C ILE A 48 11.39 -14.29 26.53
N CYS A 49 11.55 -14.52 25.23
CA CYS A 49 11.18 -15.79 24.60
C CYS A 49 11.96 -16.97 25.17
N GLY A 50 13.26 -16.82 25.43
CA GLY A 50 14.10 -17.86 26.02
C GLY A 50 13.69 -18.20 27.47
N LEU A 51 13.38 -17.18 28.27
CA LEU A 51 12.92 -17.36 29.65
C LEU A 51 11.51 -17.97 29.72
N PHE A 52 10.62 -17.57 28.83
CA PHE A 52 9.28 -18.13 28.67
C PHE A 52 9.35 -19.64 28.39
N ARG A 53 10.16 -20.06 27.40
CA ARG A 53 10.39 -21.48 27.12
C ARG A 53 10.93 -22.23 28.31
N SER A 54 12.04 -21.76 28.88
CA SER A 54 12.69 -22.50 29.99
C SER A 54 11.77 -22.70 31.19
N TYR A 55 10.94 -21.69 31.50
CA TYR A 55 10.00 -21.81 32.63
C TYR A 55 8.90 -22.85 32.38
N LEU A 56 8.35 -22.88 31.14
CA LEU A 56 7.27 -23.79 30.77
C LEU A 56 7.78 -25.23 30.54
N ASP A 57 8.93 -25.39 29.88
CA ASP A 57 9.57 -26.70 29.66
C ASP A 57 9.85 -27.41 30.97
N GLU A 58 10.37 -26.69 31.98
CA GLU A 58 10.64 -27.22 33.34
C GLU A 58 9.36 -27.70 34.04
N ARG A 59 8.15 -27.25 33.55
CA ARG A 59 6.84 -27.63 34.12
C ARG A 59 6.07 -28.60 33.26
N GLY A 60 6.73 -29.19 32.26
CA GLY A 60 6.17 -30.22 31.39
C GLY A 60 5.25 -29.69 30.30
N PHE A 61 5.30 -28.41 29.98
CA PHE A 61 4.60 -27.90 28.78
C PHE A 61 5.33 -28.32 27.51
N ILE A 62 4.57 -28.53 26.46
CA ILE A 62 5.07 -28.89 25.12
C ILE A 62 4.90 -27.70 24.20
N GLU A 63 5.99 -27.27 23.49
CA GLU A 63 5.90 -26.24 22.45
C GLU A 63 5.19 -26.81 21.23
N ILE A 64 4.13 -26.16 20.81
CA ILE A 64 3.37 -26.53 19.61
C ILE A 64 3.46 -25.41 18.55
N HIS A 65 3.22 -25.77 17.30
CA HIS A 65 3.21 -24.84 16.17
C HIS A 65 1.92 -25.01 15.37
N THR A 66 0.99 -24.11 15.56
CA THR A 66 -0.33 -24.21 14.96
C THR A 66 -0.42 -23.47 13.59
N PRO A 67 -1.24 -23.97 12.65
CA PRO A 67 -1.46 -23.28 11.38
C PRO A 67 -1.99 -21.85 11.57
N LYS A 68 -1.48 -20.93 10.77
CA LYS A 68 -1.95 -19.53 10.77
C LYS A 68 -2.90 -19.22 9.61
N LEU A 69 -3.08 -20.15 8.68
CA LEU A 69 -4.16 -20.13 7.70
C LEU A 69 -5.31 -21.00 8.22
N GLN A 70 -6.48 -20.41 8.33
CA GLN A 70 -7.68 -21.05 8.88
C GLN A 70 -8.82 -21.02 7.87
N GLY A 71 -9.72 -22.02 7.95
CA GLY A 71 -10.88 -22.15 7.05
C GLY A 71 -12.07 -21.26 7.43
N GLY A 72 -12.06 -20.61 8.59
CA GLY A 72 -13.13 -19.75 9.09
C GLY A 72 -12.61 -18.62 9.96
N ALA A 73 -13.40 -17.56 10.09
CA ALA A 73 -13.17 -16.48 11.05
C ALA A 73 -13.59 -16.98 12.45
N THR A 74 -12.65 -17.06 13.38
CA THR A 74 -12.82 -17.83 14.62
C THR A 74 -13.19 -17.02 15.84
N GLU A 75 -12.89 -15.73 15.92
CA GLU A 75 -13.09 -14.94 17.15
C GLU A 75 -14.02 -13.74 17.00
N SER A 76 -14.00 -13.04 15.87
CA SER A 76 -15.00 -12.03 15.53
C SER A 76 -14.99 -11.78 14.01
N GLY A 77 -16.13 -11.83 13.36
CA GLY A 77 -16.26 -11.74 11.90
C GLY A 77 -15.80 -10.42 11.27
N ALA A 78 -15.47 -9.38 12.07
CA ALA A 78 -15.16 -8.04 11.57
C ALA A 78 -13.68 -7.67 11.55
N SER A 79 -12.77 -8.45 12.16
CA SER A 79 -11.36 -8.05 12.38
C SER A 79 -10.36 -9.09 11.88
N VAL A 80 -10.68 -9.84 10.82
CA VAL A 80 -9.82 -10.88 10.23
C VAL A 80 -9.28 -10.45 8.87
N PHE A 81 -8.05 -10.83 8.58
CA PHE A 81 -7.50 -10.74 7.23
C PHE A 81 -7.95 -11.94 6.40
N GLU A 82 -8.67 -11.68 5.32
CA GLU A 82 -9.03 -12.68 4.34
C GLU A 82 -7.93 -12.80 3.28
N VAL A 83 -7.59 -14.02 2.90
CA VAL A 83 -6.63 -14.36 1.85
C VAL A 83 -7.26 -15.28 0.82
N ASN A 84 -6.87 -15.17 -0.43
CA ASN A 84 -7.30 -16.12 -1.45
C ASN A 84 -6.50 -17.41 -1.34
N TYR A 85 -7.12 -18.46 -0.83
CA TYR A 85 -6.54 -19.79 -0.71
C TYR A 85 -7.03 -20.70 -1.84
N PHE A 86 -6.29 -20.75 -2.97
CA PHE A 86 -6.62 -21.56 -4.16
C PHE A 86 -8.07 -21.36 -4.66
N GLY A 87 -8.52 -20.09 -4.71
CA GLY A 87 -9.87 -19.75 -5.16
C GLY A 87 -10.96 -19.87 -4.09
N ARG A 88 -10.60 -20.15 -2.84
CA ARG A 88 -11.50 -20.16 -1.67
C ARG A 88 -11.05 -19.08 -0.67
N PRO A 89 -11.96 -18.54 0.15
CA PRO A 89 -11.56 -17.67 1.24
C PRO A 89 -10.78 -18.48 2.29
N GLY A 90 -9.63 -17.96 2.71
CA GLY A 90 -8.89 -18.38 3.88
C GLY A 90 -8.72 -17.19 4.80
N PHE A 91 -8.43 -17.41 6.06
CA PHE A 91 -8.33 -16.35 7.07
C PHE A 91 -7.01 -16.48 7.84
N LEU A 92 -6.38 -15.34 8.16
CA LEU A 92 -5.22 -15.33 9.03
C LEU A 92 -5.66 -15.40 10.50
N ALA A 93 -5.01 -16.27 11.27
CA ALA A 93 -5.34 -16.53 12.67
C ALA A 93 -5.19 -15.30 13.55
N GLN A 94 -6.22 -14.94 14.30
CA GLN A 94 -6.19 -13.87 15.31
C GLN A 94 -5.49 -14.28 16.61
N SER A 95 -5.46 -15.59 16.88
CA SER A 95 -4.71 -16.24 17.95
C SER A 95 -4.65 -17.76 17.66
N PRO A 96 -3.84 -18.54 18.37
CA PRO A 96 -3.86 -19.99 18.31
C PRO A 96 -4.97 -20.62 19.18
N GLN A 97 -5.96 -19.86 19.66
CA GLN A 97 -6.90 -20.26 20.70
C GLN A 97 -7.59 -21.61 20.43
N LEU A 98 -8.19 -21.76 19.26
CA LEU A 98 -8.90 -23.02 18.96
C LEU A 98 -7.94 -24.19 18.85
N ALA A 99 -6.81 -24.01 18.22
CA ALA A 99 -5.83 -25.07 18.02
C ALA A 99 -5.15 -25.51 19.32
N LYS A 100 -4.84 -24.59 20.25
CA LYS A 100 -4.27 -24.98 21.55
C LYS A 100 -5.30 -25.72 22.43
N GLN A 101 -6.60 -25.38 22.35
CA GLN A 101 -7.66 -26.14 22.99
C GLN A 101 -7.81 -27.54 22.34
N MET A 102 -7.73 -27.63 21.00
CA MET A 102 -7.74 -28.92 20.30
C MET A 102 -6.55 -29.81 20.72
N ALA A 103 -5.39 -29.23 21.01
CA ALA A 103 -4.26 -29.97 21.55
C ALA A 103 -4.58 -30.53 22.96
N ILE A 104 -5.23 -29.77 23.83
CA ILE A 104 -5.68 -30.27 25.15
C ILE A 104 -6.68 -31.42 24.97
N MET A 105 -7.61 -31.33 23.99
CA MET A 105 -8.54 -32.43 23.69
C MET A 105 -7.86 -33.66 23.08
N ALA A 106 -6.65 -33.50 22.54
CA ALA A 106 -5.83 -34.59 22.06
C ALA A 106 -4.87 -35.14 23.13
N ASP A 107 -5.21 -34.94 24.43
CA ASP A 107 -4.49 -35.40 25.61
C ASP A 107 -3.07 -34.80 25.78
N PHE A 108 -2.79 -33.64 25.15
CA PHE A 108 -1.63 -32.82 25.53
C PHE A 108 -2.00 -32.01 26.76
N GLU A 109 -1.62 -32.45 27.91
CA GLU A 109 -2.05 -31.84 29.18
C GLU A 109 -1.64 -30.35 29.32
N LYS A 110 -0.51 -29.97 28.74
CA LYS A 110 0.09 -28.62 28.87
C LYS A 110 0.80 -28.26 27.57
N VAL A 111 0.38 -27.18 26.93
CA VAL A 111 0.95 -26.71 25.67
C VAL A 111 1.24 -25.21 25.69
N TYR A 112 2.23 -24.79 24.91
CA TYR A 112 2.47 -23.38 24.64
C TYR A 112 2.91 -23.16 23.20
N GLU A 113 2.75 -21.93 22.71
CA GLU A 113 3.19 -21.52 21.37
C GLU A 113 3.80 -20.11 21.43
N ILE A 114 4.90 -19.90 20.71
CA ILE A 114 5.41 -18.59 20.32
C ILE A 114 5.22 -18.46 18.82
N GLY A 115 4.28 -17.65 18.39
CA GLY A 115 3.95 -17.56 16.96
C GLY A 115 3.29 -16.24 16.54
N PRO A 116 3.26 -15.96 15.22
CA PRO A 116 2.61 -14.76 14.69
C PRO A 116 1.10 -14.85 14.83
N VAL A 117 0.48 -13.71 15.13
CA VAL A 117 -0.98 -13.51 15.18
C VAL A 117 -1.35 -12.24 14.43
N PHE A 118 -2.56 -12.21 13.87
CA PHE A 118 -3.01 -11.21 12.94
C PHE A 118 -4.35 -10.62 13.36
N ARG A 119 -4.45 -9.29 13.42
CA ARG A 119 -5.70 -8.58 13.73
C ARG A 119 -5.93 -7.46 12.73
N ALA A 120 -7.01 -7.55 11.96
CA ALA A 120 -7.36 -6.59 10.92
C ALA A 120 -8.03 -5.31 11.49
N GLU A 121 -7.61 -4.89 12.68
CA GLU A 121 -8.14 -3.69 13.33
C GLU A 121 -7.62 -2.43 12.64
N ASP A 122 -8.52 -1.57 12.16
CA ASP A 122 -8.15 -0.25 11.60
C ASP A 122 -7.89 0.75 12.74
N SER A 123 -6.94 0.41 13.59
CA SER A 123 -6.53 1.20 14.74
C SER A 123 -5.06 1.63 14.62
N ASN A 124 -4.83 2.94 14.57
CA ASN A 124 -3.47 3.51 14.45
C ASN A 124 -3.00 4.18 15.74
N THR A 125 -3.24 3.53 16.86
CA THR A 125 -2.77 4.01 18.17
C THR A 125 -1.33 3.59 18.47
N PRO A 126 -0.66 4.15 19.47
CA PRO A 126 0.68 3.75 19.88
C PRO A 126 0.81 2.32 20.43
N ARG A 127 -0.29 1.59 20.65
CA ARG A 127 -0.33 0.28 21.31
C ARG A 127 -0.96 -0.84 20.46
N HIS A 128 -1.29 -0.57 19.19
CA HIS A 128 -1.87 -1.57 18.28
C HIS A 128 -0.95 -1.84 17.09
N LEU A 129 -0.86 -3.12 16.75
CA LEU A 129 -0.24 -3.67 15.55
C LEU A 129 -1.23 -4.63 14.89
N THR A 130 -1.18 -4.73 13.57
CA THR A 130 -2.00 -5.69 12.81
C THR A 130 -1.37 -7.07 12.71
N GLU A 131 -0.07 -7.18 12.99
CA GLU A 131 0.69 -8.42 13.09
C GLU A 131 1.69 -8.29 14.23
N TYR A 132 1.69 -9.25 15.14
CA TYR A 132 2.58 -9.31 16.29
C TYR A 132 2.85 -10.75 16.71
N THR A 133 3.77 -10.95 17.64
CA THR A 133 4.11 -12.28 18.19
C THR A 133 3.28 -12.55 19.44
N GLY A 134 2.49 -13.61 19.41
CA GLY A 134 1.80 -14.14 20.59
C GLY A 134 2.70 -15.09 21.37
N LEU A 135 2.62 -14.99 22.70
CA LEU A 135 3.09 -15.98 23.64
C LEU A 135 1.84 -16.58 24.27
N ASP A 136 1.51 -17.77 23.89
CA ASP A 136 0.26 -18.43 24.28
C ASP A 136 0.54 -19.69 25.09
N LEU A 137 -0.29 -19.99 26.08
CA LEU A 137 -0.28 -21.26 26.78
C LEU A 137 -1.69 -21.74 27.09
N GLU A 138 -1.84 -23.06 27.24
CA GLU A 138 -3.09 -23.72 27.65
C GLU A 138 -2.74 -24.96 28.46
N MET A 139 -3.52 -25.26 29.51
CA MET A 139 -3.32 -26.43 30.36
C MET A 139 -4.61 -27.02 30.89
N ALA A 140 -4.66 -28.33 31.09
CA ALA A 140 -5.71 -29.01 31.81
C ALA A 140 -5.67 -28.59 33.30
N LEU A 141 -6.82 -28.60 33.94
CA LEU A 141 -7.01 -28.22 35.34
C LEU A 141 -7.44 -29.43 36.19
N GLU A 142 -6.93 -29.53 37.40
CA GLU A 142 -7.36 -30.53 38.34
C GLU A 142 -8.57 -30.05 39.18
N GLU A 143 -8.48 -28.86 39.78
CA GLU A 143 -9.49 -28.34 40.68
C GLU A 143 -10.04 -26.95 40.27
N HIS A 144 -9.16 -26.00 39.99
CA HIS A 144 -9.56 -24.62 39.83
C HIS A 144 -8.67 -23.87 38.83
N TYR A 145 -9.22 -22.92 38.07
CA TYR A 145 -8.47 -22.16 37.07
C TYR A 145 -7.35 -21.28 37.63
N HIS A 146 -7.32 -21.05 38.95
CA HIS A 146 -6.21 -20.40 39.60
C HIS A 146 -4.90 -21.20 39.52
N GLU A 147 -4.97 -22.52 39.26
CA GLU A 147 -3.75 -23.33 38.97
C GLU A 147 -3.00 -22.77 37.76
N ALA A 148 -3.71 -22.44 36.70
CA ALA A 148 -3.11 -21.78 35.55
C ALA A 148 -2.64 -20.36 35.86
N LEU A 149 -3.40 -19.61 36.64
CA LEU A 149 -3.03 -18.27 37.08
C LEU A 149 -1.75 -18.26 37.93
N ASP A 150 -1.56 -19.25 38.81
CA ASP A 150 -0.34 -19.40 39.63
C ASP A 150 0.90 -19.68 38.78
N ILE A 151 0.75 -20.54 37.77
CA ILE A 151 1.82 -20.81 36.79
C ILE A 151 2.16 -19.53 36.00
N ILE A 152 1.16 -18.80 35.55
CA ILE A 152 1.33 -17.57 34.77
C ILE A 152 1.99 -16.47 35.61
N ASP A 153 1.54 -16.28 36.86
CA ASP A 153 2.12 -15.30 37.77
C ASP A 153 3.61 -15.63 38.07
N GLY A 154 3.89 -16.91 38.40
CA GLY A 154 5.26 -17.37 38.57
C GLY A 154 6.13 -17.20 37.32
N MET A 155 5.56 -17.41 36.15
CA MET A 155 6.25 -17.17 34.86
C MET A 155 6.66 -15.70 34.72
N PHE A 156 5.76 -14.75 34.97
CA PHE A 156 6.09 -13.32 34.86
C PHE A 156 7.20 -12.93 35.87
N LYS A 157 7.12 -13.39 37.12
CA LYS A 157 8.18 -13.16 38.11
C LYS A 157 9.52 -13.72 37.65
N HIS A 158 9.52 -14.92 37.05
CA HIS A 158 10.70 -15.50 36.41
C HIS A 158 11.24 -14.66 35.25
N LEU A 159 10.35 -14.14 34.39
CA LEU A 159 10.73 -13.25 33.32
C LEU A 159 11.37 -11.96 33.83
N TRP A 160 10.74 -11.28 34.79
CA TRP A 160 11.27 -10.04 35.37
C TRP A 160 12.65 -10.26 36.02
N GLN A 161 12.77 -11.26 36.86
CA GLN A 161 14.03 -11.60 37.53
C GLN A 161 15.11 -11.98 36.51
N GLY A 162 14.77 -12.81 35.53
CA GLY A 162 15.69 -13.25 34.49
C GLY A 162 16.18 -12.12 33.58
N ILE A 163 15.30 -11.19 33.22
CA ILE A 163 15.66 -10.01 32.39
C ILE A 163 16.59 -9.08 33.16
N TYR A 164 16.27 -8.72 34.39
CA TYR A 164 17.15 -7.87 35.24
C TYR A 164 18.50 -8.51 35.51
N ASN A 165 18.55 -9.83 35.74
CA ASN A 165 19.79 -10.54 35.97
C ASN A 165 20.69 -10.67 34.75
N ARG A 166 20.11 -10.85 33.55
CA ARG A 166 20.88 -11.20 32.33
C ARG A 166 21.10 -10.03 31.38
N TYR A 167 20.24 -9.00 31.40
CA TYR A 167 20.21 -7.94 30.40
C TYR A 167 20.32 -6.53 30.99
N GLN A 168 20.97 -6.39 32.17
CA GLN A 168 21.07 -5.08 32.83
C GLN A 168 21.77 -4.04 31.95
N LYS A 169 22.80 -4.43 31.19
CA LYS A 169 23.52 -3.53 30.28
C LYS A 169 22.63 -2.98 29.15
N GLU A 170 21.78 -3.86 28.62
CA GLU A 170 20.78 -3.48 27.59
C GLU A 170 19.74 -2.55 28.18
N ILE A 171 19.26 -2.81 29.38
CA ILE A 171 18.29 -1.97 30.11
C ILE A 171 18.90 -0.60 30.39
N ASP A 172 20.12 -0.51 30.88
CA ASP A 172 20.81 0.76 31.19
C ASP A 172 20.96 1.61 29.92
N LEU A 173 21.36 0.97 28.80
CA LEU A 173 21.45 1.66 27.51
C LEU A 173 20.09 2.18 27.03
N ILE A 174 19.03 1.36 27.14
CA ILE A 174 17.68 1.76 26.74
C ILE A 174 17.17 2.90 27.65
N SER A 175 17.38 2.81 28.96
CA SER A 175 16.94 3.81 29.94
C SER A 175 17.54 5.20 29.69
N HIS A 176 18.72 5.28 29.10
CA HIS A 176 19.31 6.55 28.67
C HIS A 176 18.47 7.27 27.57
N PHE A 177 17.81 6.51 26.68
CA PHE A 177 17.00 7.04 25.58
C PHE A 177 15.50 7.07 25.91
N TYR A 178 15.06 6.10 26.73
CA TYR A 178 13.68 5.92 27.19
C TYR A 178 13.70 5.82 28.71
N PRO A 179 13.77 6.95 29.42
CA PRO A 179 13.83 6.95 30.88
C PRO A 179 12.63 6.24 31.49
N HIS A 180 12.88 5.27 32.32
CA HIS A 180 11.86 4.53 33.06
C HIS A 180 12.42 3.98 34.38
N GLU A 181 11.52 3.80 35.31
CA GLU A 181 11.82 3.14 36.57
C GLU A 181 11.77 1.62 36.42
N LYS A 182 12.46 0.92 37.32
CA LYS A 182 12.35 -0.55 37.39
C LYS A 182 10.90 -0.93 37.69
N VAL A 183 10.41 -2.02 37.07
CA VAL A 183 9.09 -2.56 37.36
C VAL A 183 9.11 -3.10 38.80
N GLU A 184 8.15 -2.66 39.60
CA GLU A 184 7.97 -3.12 40.99
C GLU A 184 6.91 -4.21 41.01
N TRP A 185 7.24 -5.35 41.64
CA TRP A 185 6.29 -6.44 41.87
C TRP A 185 6.48 -7.01 43.29
N LEU A 186 5.43 -7.61 43.80
CA LEU A 186 5.42 -8.24 45.12
C LEU A 186 5.58 -9.76 45.00
N GLU A 187 6.05 -10.40 46.09
CA GLU A 187 6.12 -11.85 46.19
C GLU A 187 4.70 -12.45 46.08
N GLU A 188 3.72 -11.86 46.78
CA GLU A 188 2.31 -12.15 46.62
C GLU A 188 1.65 -11.07 45.74
N THR A 189 1.29 -11.44 44.52
CA THR A 189 0.67 -10.52 43.57
C THR A 189 -0.75 -10.18 43.99
N PRO A 190 -1.13 -8.89 44.08
CA PRO A 190 -2.52 -8.52 44.34
C PRO A 190 -3.47 -9.09 43.31
N ARG A 191 -4.45 -9.90 43.76
CA ARG A 191 -5.55 -10.42 42.96
C ARG A 191 -6.82 -9.68 43.36
N ILE A 192 -7.27 -8.80 42.52
CA ILE A 192 -8.39 -7.90 42.81
C ILE A 192 -9.58 -8.36 41.95
N PRO A 193 -10.74 -8.69 42.53
CA PRO A 193 -11.96 -8.91 41.73
C PRO A 193 -12.24 -7.71 40.87
N PHE A 194 -12.61 -7.91 39.61
CA PHE A 194 -12.85 -6.85 38.66
C PHE A 194 -13.82 -5.77 39.18
N ARG A 195 -14.95 -6.21 39.81
CA ARG A 195 -15.92 -5.31 40.43
C ARG A 195 -15.31 -4.43 41.53
N ASP A 196 -14.33 -4.97 42.28
CA ASP A 196 -13.68 -4.24 43.36
C ASP A 196 -12.67 -3.22 42.79
N GLY A 197 -12.02 -3.56 41.67
CA GLY A 197 -11.21 -2.63 40.89
C GLY A 197 -12.04 -1.48 40.32
N VAL A 198 -13.21 -1.76 39.78
CA VAL A 198 -14.18 -0.74 39.34
C VAL A 198 -14.66 0.12 40.51
N GLN A 199 -14.90 -0.50 41.68
CA GLN A 199 -15.29 0.25 42.89
C GLN A 199 -14.19 1.24 43.33
N MET A 200 -12.91 0.87 43.19
CA MET A 200 -11.79 1.80 43.45
C MET A 200 -11.83 3.04 42.53
N LEU A 201 -12.20 2.86 41.27
CA LEU A 201 -12.39 4.00 40.34
C LEU A 201 -13.58 4.88 40.71
N ILE A 202 -14.68 4.26 41.12
CA ILE A 202 -15.89 4.98 41.57
C ILE A 202 -15.58 5.79 42.85
N ASP A 203 -14.91 5.19 43.81
CA ASP A 203 -14.53 5.84 45.09
C ASP A 203 -13.53 7.00 44.85
N ASP A 204 -12.67 6.91 43.83
CA ASP A 204 -11.79 7.98 43.38
C ASP A 204 -12.54 9.12 42.63
N GLY A 205 -13.81 8.87 42.26
CA GLY A 205 -14.60 9.85 41.50
C GLY A 205 -14.29 9.89 40.03
N TRP A 206 -13.61 8.84 39.49
CA TRP A 206 -13.29 8.76 38.07
C TRP A 206 -14.56 8.69 37.20
N LYS A 207 -14.52 9.40 36.08
CA LYS A 207 -15.58 9.40 35.05
C LYS A 207 -14.95 9.39 33.67
N ASP A 208 -15.68 8.81 32.71
CA ASP A 208 -15.34 8.87 31.29
C ASP A 208 -15.53 10.29 30.69
N ASP A 209 -15.22 10.43 29.40
CA ASP A 209 -15.32 11.70 28.67
C ASP A 209 -16.78 12.19 28.57
N ASP A 210 -17.76 11.32 28.71
CA ASP A 210 -19.21 11.60 28.73
C ASP A 210 -19.74 11.89 30.15
N GLY A 211 -18.90 11.78 31.17
CA GLY A 211 -19.24 12.02 32.56
C GLY A 211 -19.86 10.83 33.29
N ASN A 212 -19.80 9.62 32.73
CA ASN A 212 -20.32 8.41 33.35
C ASN A 212 -19.27 7.75 34.26
N PRO A 213 -19.67 7.16 35.42
CA PRO A 213 -18.77 6.35 36.23
C PRO A 213 -18.43 5.03 35.52
N ALA A 214 -17.33 4.39 35.91
CA ALA A 214 -16.98 3.05 35.43
C ALA A 214 -18.08 2.03 35.78
N SER A 215 -18.37 1.11 34.85
CA SER A 215 -19.38 0.06 35.01
C SER A 215 -18.76 -1.27 35.41
N PRO A 216 -19.28 -1.97 36.45
CA PRO A 216 -18.76 -3.28 36.81
C PRO A 216 -19.17 -4.41 35.83
N LEU A 217 -20.00 -4.11 34.84
CA LEU A 217 -20.49 -5.06 33.83
C LEU A 217 -19.99 -4.78 32.41
N GLU A 218 -19.08 -3.84 32.26
CA GLU A 218 -18.47 -3.44 30.99
C GLU A 218 -16.94 -3.49 31.10
N ASP A 219 -16.26 -3.62 29.96
CA ASP A 219 -14.79 -3.60 29.94
C ASP A 219 -14.22 -2.22 30.28
N LEU A 220 -13.00 -2.18 30.81
CA LEU A 220 -12.33 -0.93 31.16
C LEU A 220 -11.77 -0.25 29.91
N ALA A 221 -12.14 1.02 29.70
CA ALA A 221 -11.46 1.85 28.75
C ALA A 221 -10.00 2.13 29.19
N THR A 222 -9.13 2.41 28.23
CA THR A 222 -7.68 2.67 28.50
C THR A 222 -7.43 3.75 29.54
N ALA A 223 -8.24 4.77 29.61
CA ALA A 223 -8.10 5.84 30.59
C ALA A 223 -8.40 5.33 32.01
N ALA A 224 -9.45 4.48 32.13
CA ALA A 224 -9.83 3.80 33.36
C ALA A 224 -8.73 2.82 33.83
N GLU A 225 -8.19 1.98 32.90
CA GLU A 225 -7.06 1.07 33.19
C GLU A 225 -5.87 1.81 33.81
N LYS A 226 -5.46 2.92 33.17
CA LYS A 226 -4.33 3.73 33.65
C LYS A 226 -4.59 4.33 35.02
N ARG A 227 -5.82 4.85 35.27
CA ARG A 227 -6.15 5.41 36.57
C ARG A 227 -6.20 4.33 37.63
N LEU A 228 -6.79 3.18 37.33
CA LEU A 228 -6.79 2.03 38.24
C LEU A 228 -5.36 1.58 38.57
N GLY A 229 -4.48 1.53 37.59
CA GLY A 229 -3.07 1.19 37.82
C GLY A 229 -2.37 2.17 38.77
N GLN A 230 -2.69 3.46 38.71
CA GLN A 230 -2.18 4.46 39.66
C GLN A 230 -2.72 4.19 41.07
N LEU A 231 -4.02 3.95 41.21
CA LEU A 231 -4.65 3.64 42.52
C LEU A 231 -4.10 2.36 43.13
N VAL A 232 -3.85 1.33 42.29
CA VAL A 232 -3.23 0.09 42.74
C VAL A 232 -1.79 0.36 43.19
N LYS A 233 -1.00 1.16 42.47
CA LYS A 233 0.36 1.52 42.85
C LYS A 233 0.39 2.33 44.15
N GLU A 234 -0.52 3.25 44.30
CA GLU A 234 -0.65 4.05 45.56
C GLU A 234 -1.00 3.15 46.76
N LYS A 235 -1.90 2.18 46.58
CA LYS A 235 -2.41 1.32 47.66
C LYS A 235 -1.49 0.14 47.99
N TYR A 236 -0.95 -0.52 46.95
CA TYR A 236 -0.23 -1.78 47.09
C TYR A 236 1.28 -1.67 46.82
N HIS A 237 1.78 -0.51 46.38
CA HIS A 237 3.19 -0.26 46.02
C HIS A 237 3.73 -1.25 44.97
N THR A 238 2.95 -1.53 43.92
CA THR A 238 3.32 -2.43 42.85
C THR A 238 2.87 -1.88 41.48
N ASP A 239 3.67 -2.15 40.44
CA ASP A 239 3.30 -1.89 39.04
C ASP A 239 2.54 -3.06 38.40
N TYR A 240 2.52 -4.22 39.07
CA TYR A 240 2.06 -5.50 38.54
C TYR A 240 0.96 -6.07 39.45
N TYR A 241 -0.23 -6.33 38.84
CA TYR A 241 -1.39 -6.86 39.55
C TYR A 241 -2.32 -7.63 38.61
N ILE A 242 -3.25 -8.36 39.20
CA ILE A 242 -4.23 -9.21 38.52
C ILE A 242 -5.63 -8.70 38.83
N LEU A 243 -6.44 -8.49 37.77
CA LEU A 243 -7.89 -8.36 37.89
C LEU A 243 -8.51 -9.72 37.58
N ASP A 244 -9.34 -10.22 38.47
CA ASP A 244 -10.01 -11.51 38.36
C ASP A 244 -11.52 -11.36 38.26
N LYS A 245 -12.21 -12.33 37.64
CA LYS A 245 -13.67 -12.32 37.46
C LYS A 245 -14.17 -11.18 36.59
N PHE A 246 -13.73 -11.16 35.33
CA PHE A 246 -14.22 -10.17 34.38
C PHE A 246 -15.69 -10.37 33.98
N PRO A 247 -16.38 -9.30 33.55
CA PRO A 247 -17.77 -9.39 33.09
C PRO A 247 -17.89 -10.24 31.82
N ALA A 248 -18.98 -10.99 31.71
CA ALA A 248 -19.20 -11.91 30.60
C ALA A 248 -19.37 -11.19 29.24
N SER A 249 -19.76 -9.91 29.26
CA SER A 249 -19.84 -9.04 28.06
C SER A 249 -18.51 -8.74 27.42
N ALA A 250 -17.42 -8.75 28.22
CA ALA A 250 -16.04 -8.48 27.78
C ALA A 250 -15.30 -9.74 27.31
N ARG A 251 -15.93 -10.92 27.28
CA ARG A 251 -15.22 -12.19 27.05
C ARG A 251 -15.76 -12.97 25.85
N PRO A 252 -14.88 -13.71 25.15
CA PRO A 252 -15.27 -14.54 24.01
C PRO A 252 -16.24 -15.67 24.42
N PHE A 253 -16.92 -16.24 23.43
CA PHE A 253 -17.94 -17.29 23.62
C PHE A 253 -17.42 -18.53 24.36
N TYR A 254 -16.14 -18.83 24.28
CA TYR A 254 -15.54 -20.03 24.88
C TYR A 254 -15.15 -19.87 26.36
N THR A 255 -15.32 -18.68 26.93
CA THR A 255 -14.96 -18.43 28.34
C THR A 255 -16.00 -19.00 29.29
N MET A 256 -15.56 -19.69 30.35
CA MET A 256 -16.41 -20.30 31.36
C MET A 256 -17.07 -19.21 32.24
N PRO A 257 -18.41 -19.14 32.33
CA PRO A 257 -19.07 -18.28 33.27
C PRO A 257 -18.75 -18.63 34.74
N ASP A 258 -18.80 -17.64 35.61
CA ASP A 258 -18.73 -17.87 37.05
C ASP A 258 -19.95 -18.68 37.52
N PRO A 259 -19.75 -19.80 38.23
CA PRO A 259 -20.87 -20.63 38.68
C PRO A 259 -21.79 -19.95 39.73
N THR A 260 -21.34 -18.87 40.36
CA THR A 260 -22.10 -18.14 41.38
C THR A 260 -22.81 -16.90 40.84
N ASP A 261 -22.28 -16.30 39.74
CA ASP A 261 -22.88 -15.13 39.09
C ASP A 261 -22.52 -15.14 37.61
N ASP A 262 -23.43 -15.55 36.75
CA ASP A 262 -23.19 -15.71 35.30
C ASP A 262 -22.98 -14.41 34.53
N ARG A 263 -23.13 -13.24 35.17
CA ARG A 263 -22.72 -11.94 34.63
C ARG A 263 -21.20 -11.78 34.56
N TYR A 264 -20.48 -12.61 35.34
CA TYR A 264 -19.02 -12.67 35.37
C TYR A 264 -18.52 -14.01 34.82
N THR A 265 -17.22 -14.10 34.68
CA THR A 265 -16.55 -15.30 34.14
C THR A 265 -15.35 -15.70 34.99
N ASN A 266 -14.94 -16.96 34.90
CA ASN A 266 -13.69 -17.47 35.45
C ASN A 266 -12.52 -17.02 34.55
N SER A 267 -12.28 -15.70 34.48
CA SER A 267 -11.24 -15.10 33.65
C SER A 267 -10.51 -13.98 34.38
N PHE A 268 -9.33 -13.72 33.93
CA PHE A 268 -8.43 -12.74 34.53
C PHE A 268 -7.63 -12.00 33.47
N ASP A 269 -7.29 -10.75 33.76
CA ASP A 269 -6.28 -10.01 33.02
C ASP A 269 -5.16 -9.59 33.97
N ILE A 270 -3.94 -9.55 33.44
CA ILE A 270 -2.77 -9.11 34.16
C ILE A 270 -2.32 -7.76 33.63
N PHE A 271 -2.06 -6.87 34.54
CA PHE A 271 -1.69 -5.49 34.28
C PHE A 271 -0.27 -5.18 34.71
N MET A 272 0.39 -4.38 33.88
CA MET A 272 1.67 -3.78 34.20
C MET A 272 1.65 -2.29 33.87
N ARG A 273 2.02 -1.46 34.85
CA ARG A 273 1.98 0.02 34.69
C ARG A 273 0.63 0.55 34.22
N GLY A 274 -0.46 -0.05 34.74
CA GLY A 274 -1.84 0.35 34.41
C GLY A 274 -2.25 0.03 32.98
N GLN A 275 -1.67 -0.96 32.34
CA GLN A 275 -2.08 -1.47 31.04
C GLN A 275 -2.07 -3.00 31.02
N GLU A 276 -3.07 -3.58 30.37
CA GLU A 276 -3.18 -5.02 30.16
C GLU A 276 -1.98 -5.57 29.37
N ILE A 277 -1.35 -6.61 29.86
CA ILE A 277 -0.27 -7.37 29.18
C ILE A 277 -0.70 -8.78 28.80
N LEU A 278 -1.76 -9.29 29.41
CA LEU A 278 -2.26 -10.64 29.25
C LEU A 278 -3.75 -10.67 29.50
N SER A 279 -4.48 -11.47 28.71
CA SER A 279 -5.84 -11.91 28.98
C SER A 279 -5.91 -13.44 29.02
N GLY A 280 -6.62 -14.00 29.99
CA GLY A 280 -6.72 -15.43 30.20
C GLY A 280 -7.98 -15.85 30.94
N GLY A 281 -8.17 -17.16 31.09
CA GLY A 281 -9.31 -17.70 31.83
C GLY A 281 -9.55 -19.18 31.60
N GLN A 282 -10.52 -19.72 32.33
CA GLN A 282 -11.04 -21.05 32.14
C GLN A 282 -11.90 -21.12 30.88
N ARG A 283 -11.83 -22.25 30.18
CA ARG A 283 -12.61 -22.48 28.97
C ARG A 283 -13.82 -23.37 29.27
N ILE A 284 -14.87 -23.20 28.48
CA ILE A 284 -15.99 -24.15 28.50
C ILE A 284 -15.49 -25.48 27.98
N HIS A 285 -15.71 -26.56 28.71
CA HIS A 285 -15.31 -27.91 28.34
C HIS A 285 -16.51 -28.83 28.01
N ASP A 286 -17.74 -28.45 28.40
CA ASP A 286 -18.95 -29.15 27.99
C ASP A 286 -19.31 -28.78 26.53
N SER A 287 -19.40 -29.79 25.64
CA SER A 287 -19.63 -29.57 24.22
C SER A 287 -20.98 -28.95 23.89
N ARG A 288 -22.04 -29.31 24.65
CA ARG A 288 -23.41 -28.81 24.43
C ARG A 288 -23.52 -27.35 24.88
N PHE A 289 -22.89 -27.05 26.00
CA PHE A 289 -22.86 -25.69 26.51
C PHE A 289 -22.04 -24.77 25.59
N LEU A 290 -20.92 -25.24 25.09
CA LEU A 290 -20.08 -24.52 24.12
C LEU A 290 -20.87 -24.23 22.82
N GLU A 291 -21.54 -25.22 22.26
CA GLU A 291 -22.37 -25.04 21.05
C GLU A 291 -23.49 -24.01 21.26
N LYS A 292 -24.12 -24.02 22.42
CA LYS A 292 -25.12 -23.01 22.81
C LYS A 292 -24.51 -21.61 22.84
N ARG A 293 -23.32 -21.44 23.42
CA ARG A 293 -22.61 -20.16 23.51
C ARG A 293 -22.17 -19.64 22.13
N ILE A 294 -21.70 -20.53 21.26
CA ILE A 294 -21.35 -20.20 19.86
C ILE A 294 -22.56 -19.62 19.13
N LYS A 295 -23.73 -20.30 19.22
CA LYS A 295 -24.98 -19.84 18.63
C LYS A 295 -25.44 -18.49 19.20
N SER A 296 -25.32 -18.31 20.53
CA SER A 296 -25.69 -17.05 21.20
C SER A 296 -24.75 -15.89 20.78
N ALA A 297 -23.51 -16.17 20.41
CA ALA A 297 -22.57 -15.18 19.86
C ALA A 297 -22.80 -14.88 18.36
N GLY A 298 -23.83 -15.47 17.75
CA GLY A 298 -24.15 -15.26 16.33
C GLY A 298 -23.21 -15.98 15.36
N ILE A 299 -22.40 -16.92 15.84
CA ILE A 299 -21.46 -17.69 15.04
C ILE A 299 -22.15 -19.00 14.58
N ASN A 300 -21.96 -19.37 13.31
CA ASN A 300 -22.46 -20.66 12.83
C ASN A 300 -21.54 -21.80 13.32
N PRO A 301 -22.06 -22.79 14.11
CA PRO A 301 -21.27 -23.94 14.55
C PRO A 301 -20.66 -24.74 13.41
N ASP A 302 -21.31 -24.80 12.24
CA ASP A 302 -20.83 -25.52 11.08
C ASP A 302 -19.57 -24.88 10.44
N SER A 303 -19.18 -23.68 10.86
CA SER A 303 -17.92 -23.04 10.42
C SER A 303 -16.67 -23.57 11.13
N MET A 304 -16.85 -24.35 12.23
CA MET A 304 -15.73 -24.92 13.01
C MET A 304 -15.99 -26.38 13.44
N PRO A 305 -16.27 -27.28 12.49
CA PRO A 305 -16.68 -28.64 12.78
C PRO A 305 -15.61 -29.44 13.52
N GLU A 306 -14.34 -29.31 13.14
CA GLU A 306 -13.22 -30.03 13.77
C GLU A 306 -13.02 -29.62 15.24
N TYR A 307 -13.18 -28.34 15.54
CA TYR A 307 -13.11 -27.82 16.91
C TYR A 307 -14.21 -28.43 17.78
N LEU A 308 -15.47 -28.39 17.33
CA LEU A 308 -16.59 -28.95 18.07
C LEU A 308 -16.53 -30.47 18.20
N GLU A 309 -16.00 -31.17 17.20
CA GLU A 309 -15.82 -32.60 17.25
C GLU A 309 -14.85 -33.00 18.39
N GLY A 310 -13.75 -32.28 18.57
CA GLY A 310 -12.83 -32.50 19.66
C GLY A 310 -13.54 -32.47 21.03
N PHE A 311 -14.41 -31.49 21.28
CA PHE A 311 -15.19 -31.42 22.53
C PHE A 311 -16.18 -32.57 22.70
N ARG A 312 -16.73 -33.10 21.60
CA ARG A 312 -17.63 -34.27 21.65
C ARG A 312 -16.89 -35.57 22.03
N TRP A 313 -15.60 -35.66 21.75
CA TRP A 313 -14.75 -36.77 22.20
C TRP A 313 -14.43 -36.70 23.71
N GLY A 314 -14.57 -35.55 24.30
CA GLY A 314 -14.34 -35.27 25.72
C GLY A 314 -13.18 -34.29 25.91
N ALA A 315 -13.49 -33.16 26.53
CA ALA A 315 -12.50 -32.16 26.90
C ALA A 315 -12.34 -32.09 28.41
N PRO A 316 -11.13 -32.14 28.98
CA PRO A 316 -10.94 -31.88 30.39
C PRO A 316 -11.22 -30.40 30.68
N PRO A 317 -11.55 -30.03 31.93
CA PRO A 317 -11.45 -28.63 32.36
C PRO A 317 -10.08 -28.08 32.02
N HIS A 318 -10.01 -26.90 31.42
CA HIS A 318 -8.74 -26.32 30.99
C HIS A 318 -8.78 -24.81 31.06
N ALA A 319 -7.61 -24.20 31.18
CA ALA A 319 -7.43 -22.75 31.19
C ALA A 319 -6.12 -22.36 30.50
N GLY A 320 -6.06 -21.11 30.08
CA GLY A 320 -4.85 -20.58 29.43
C GLY A 320 -4.94 -19.08 29.22
N CYS A 321 -3.95 -18.57 28.52
CA CYS A 321 -3.83 -17.13 28.23
C CYS A 321 -3.13 -16.86 26.92
N GLY A 322 -3.21 -15.59 26.48
CA GLY A 322 -2.43 -15.03 25.39
C GLY A 322 -1.75 -13.74 25.80
N ILE A 323 -0.48 -13.57 25.41
CA ILE A 323 0.39 -12.44 25.73
C ILE A 323 0.93 -11.86 24.42
N GLY A 324 0.86 -10.56 24.23
CA GLY A 324 1.54 -9.90 23.11
C GLY A 324 3.00 -9.60 23.46
N LEU A 325 3.96 -10.25 22.79
CA LEU A 325 5.40 -10.08 23.05
C LEU A 325 5.84 -8.62 22.89
N GLU A 326 5.38 -7.96 21.83
CA GLU A 326 5.68 -6.55 21.57
C GLU A 326 5.06 -5.64 22.64
N ARG A 327 3.83 -5.94 23.11
CA ARG A 327 3.16 -5.19 24.17
C ARG A 327 3.91 -5.34 25.50
N LEU A 328 4.29 -6.55 25.83
CA LEU A 328 5.08 -6.85 27.00
C LEU A 328 6.43 -6.09 26.99
N THR A 329 7.17 -6.18 25.87
CA THR A 329 8.45 -5.51 25.69
C THR A 329 8.33 -3.99 25.76
N PHE A 330 7.34 -3.42 25.07
CA PHE A 330 7.11 -1.98 25.00
C PHE A 330 6.75 -1.39 26.37
N LEU A 331 5.94 -2.08 27.18
CA LEU A 331 5.53 -1.63 28.50
C LEU A 331 6.65 -1.82 29.53
N PHE A 332 7.35 -2.95 29.48
CA PHE A 332 8.48 -3.24 30.38
C PHE A 332 9.58 -2.17 30.25
N LEU A 333 9.91 -1.76 29.01
CA LEU A 333 10.95 -0.78 28.71
C LEU A 333 10.41 0.67 28.57
N ASN A 334 9.11 0.89 28.78
CA ASN A 334 8.43 2.19 28.64
C ASN A 334 8.77 2.93 27.33
N LEU A 335 8.73 2.24 26.20
CA LEU A 335 9.17 2.78 24.90
C LEU A 335 8.24 3.84 24.32
N GLY A 336 7.08 4.05 24.90
CA GLY A 336 6.08 5.03 24.45
C GLY A 336 5.31 4.65 23.16
N ASN A 337 5.84 3.72 22.37
CA ASN A 337 5.15 3.22 21.17
C ASN A 337 5.55 1.77 20.86
N ILE A 338 4.55 0.91 20.69
CA ILE A 338 4.70 -0.53 20.43
C ILE A 338 5.50 -0.85 19.15
N ARG A 339 5.47 0.06 18.14
CA ARG A 339 6.23 -0.11 16.89
C ARG A 339 7.74 -0.18 17.11
N LEU A 340 8.24 0.35 18.21
CA LEU A 340 9.66 0.26 18.59
C LEU A 340 10.03 -1.14 19.06
N ALA A 341 9.08 -1.89 19.61
CA ALA A 341 9.23 -3.27 20.04
C ALA A 341 9.01 -4.29 18.91
N SER A 342 8.60 -3.87 17.71
CA SER A 342 8.55 -4.73 16.53
C SER A 342 9.71 -4.44 15.60
N MET A 343 10.39 -5.47 15.10
CA MET A 343 11.53 -5.31 14.20
C MET A 343 11.08 -4.67 12.87
N PHE A 344 9.96 -5.13 12.33
CA PHE A 344 9.32 -4.63 11.13
C PHE A 344 7.82 -4.48 11.36
N PRO A 345 7.38 -3.41 12.04
CA PRO A 345 6.00 -3.28 12.50
C PRO A 345 5.00 -3.28 11.34
N ARG A 346 3.84 -3.89 11.59
CA ARG A 346 2.68 -3.84 10.71
C ARG A 346 1.54 -3.13 11.42
N ASP A 347 1.02 -2.12 10.77
CA ASP A 347 -0.19 -1.39 11.16
C ASP A 347 -0.96 -0.98 9.89
N PRO A 348 -2.16 -0.41 9.97
CA PRO A 348 -2.95 -0.04 8.79
C PRO A 348 -2.24 0.89 7.80
N LYS A 349 -1.15 1.55 8.21
CA LYS A 349 -0.37 2.49 7.37
C LYS A 349 1.02 1.98 7.03
N SER A 350 1.46 0.86 7.57
CA SER A 350 2.86 0.40 7.48
C SER A 350 3.15 -0.55 6.34
N LEU A 351 2.14 -1.18 5.73
CA LEU A 351 2.36 -1.80 4.44
C LEU A 351 2.63 -0.68 3.46
N PRO A 352 3.88 -0.57 2.99
CA PRO A 352 4.19 0.53 2.13
C PRO A 352 3.31 0.42 0.92
N ALA A 353 2.61 1.49 0.68
CA ALA A 353 2.39 1.88 -0.68
C ALA A 353 3.74 2.14 -1.39
N LYS A 354 4.82 1.40 -1.10
CA LYS A 354 5.97 1.44 -1.99
C LYS A 354 5.53 0.74 -3.25
N PRO A 355 5.73 1.40 -4.39
CA PRO A 355 5.57 0.70 -5.65
C PRO A 355 6.33 -0.61 -5.51
N ALA A 356 5.69 -1.72 -5.84
CA ALA A 356 6.35 -3.02 -5.91
C ALA A 356 7.67 -2.82 -6.66
N VAL A 357 8.73 -3.47 -6.18
CA VAL A 357 10.03 -3.43 -6.87
C VAL A 357 9.75 -3.68 -8.34
N PHE A 358 9.97 -2.65 -9.17
CA PHE A 358 9.56 -2.66 -10.55
C PHE A 358 10.24 -3.79 -11.29
N LYS A 359 9.46 -4.71 -11.79
CA LYS A 359 9.92 -5.59 -12.85
C LYS A 359 9.97 -4.75 -14.11
N LEU A 360 11.11 -4.13 -14.36
CA LEU A 360 11.29 -3.36 -15.58
C LEU A 360 11.24 -4.32 -16.75
N ARG A 361 10.48 -3.95 -17.78
CA ARG A 361 10.47 -4.70 -19.05
C ARG A 361 11.77 -4.56 -19.79
N HIS A 362 12.40 -3.39 -19.70
CA HIS A 362 13.65 -3.10 -20.36
C HIS A 362 14.83 -3.60 -19.52
N PRO A 363 15.65 -4.56 -20.01
CA PRO A 363 16.76 -5.14 -19.24
C PRO A 363 17.75 -4.10 -18.71
N GLU A 364 18.01 -3.06 -19.50
CA GLU A 364 18.96 -2.00 -19.15
C GLU A 364 18.48 -1.10 -18.01
N ALA A 365 17.17 -1.08 -17.75
CA ALA A 365 16.61 -0.30 -16.66
C ALA A 365 17.01 -0.82 -15.27
N SER A 366 17.61 -2.01 -15.18
CA SER A 366 18.14 -2.61 -13.94
C SER A 366 19.66 -2.52 -13.83
N THR A 367 20.36 -1.90 -14.80
CA THR A 367 21.81 -1.79 -14.79
C THR A 367 22.31 -0.74 -13.80
N THR A 368 23.59 -0.82 -13.42
CA THR A 368 24.26 0.17 -12.57
C THR A 368 24.44 1.54 -13.24
N LYS A 369 24.36 1.58 -14.56
CA LYS A 369 24.35 2.80 -15.39
C LYS A 369 23.14 2.77 -16.31
N PRO A 370 21.96 3.06 -15.77
CA PRO A 370 20.76 3.12 -16.60
C PRO A 370 20.80 4.30 -17.56
N PRO A 371 20.16 4.19 -18.74
CA PRO A 371 20.17 5.24 -19.77
C PRO A 371 19.66 6.61 -19.32
N TRP A 372 18.97 6.66 -18.20
CA TRP A 372 18.46 7.90 -17.61
C TRP A 372 19.44 8.63 -16.69
N GLU A 373 20.67 8.11 -16.44
CA GLU A 373 21.69 8.83 -15.64
C GLU A 373 22.06 10.19 -16.25
N ASP A 374 21.96 10.30 -17.58
CA ASP A 374 22.26 11.54 -18.31
C ASP A 374 21.01 12.40 -18.58
N SER A 375 19.85 12.04 -18.05
CA SER A 375 18.63 12.82 -18.29
C SER A 375 18.76 14.22 -17.68
N GLU A 376 18.20 15.23 -18.36
CA GLU A 376 18.17 16.63 -17.88
C GLU A 376 17.56 16.77 -16.46
N TYR A 377 16.85 15.75 -16.01
CA TYR A 377 16.23 15.71 -14.69
C TYR A 377 17.27 15.55 -13.55
N LEU A 378 18.43 14.95 -13.83
CA LEU A 378 19.54 14.82 -12.88
C LEU A 378 20.46 16.05 -12.87
N LYS A 379 20.34 16.93 -13.88
CA LYS A 379 21.21 18.12 -14.03
C LYS A 379 20.76 19.33 -13.21
N CYS A 380 19.63 19.27 -12.50
CA CYS A 380 19.22 20.30 -11.55
C CYS A 380 19.93 20.08 -10.20
N GLN A 381 21.25 20.18 -10.18
CA GLN A 381 22.01 20.42 -8.96
C GLN A 381 22.01 21.92 -8.71
N ASP A 382 21.37 22.37 -7.64
CA ASP A 382 21.65 23.67 -7.07
C ASP A 382 23.06 23.62 -6.47
N GLU A 383 24.02 24.13 -7.19
CA GLU A 383 25.43 24.26 -6.75
C GLU A 383 25.59 25.16 -5.52
N GLU A 384 24.56 25.93 -5.13
CA GLU A 384 24.65 26.93 -4.07
C GLU A 384 24.39 26.40 -2.63
N THR A 385 23.74 25.26 -2.43
CA THR A 385 23.32 24.90 -1.05
C THR A 385 23.98 23.66 -0.45
N GLY A 386 24.72 22.85 -1.20
CA GLY A 386 25.37 21.62 -0.67
C GLY A 386 24.39 20.59 -0.07
N MET A 387 23.09 20.82 -0.20
CA MET A 387 22.04 19.89 0.24
C MET A 387 21.91 18.78 -0.82
N VAL A 388 22.06 17.54 -0.40
CA VAL A 388 21.68 16.36 -1.21
C VAL A 388 20.20 16.50 -1.54
N ASP A 389 19.90 16.87 -2.79
CA ASP A 389 18.52 17.02 -3.24
C ASP A 389 17.80 15.68 -3.08
N ARG A 390 16.74 15.65 -2.27
CA ARG A 390 15.90 14.45 -2.07
C ARG A 390 15.33 13.91 -3.39
N ARG A 391 15.28 14.73 -4.43
CA ARG A 391 14.88 14.35 -5.79
C ARG A 391 15.84 13.35 -6.43
N LEU A 392 17.11 13.32 -6.05
CA LEU A 392 18.09 12.33 -6.49
C LEU A 392 17.80 10.90 -6.03
N GLN A 393 16.93 10.73 -5.02
CA GLN A 393 16.50 9.43 -4.52
C GLN A 393 15.23 8.91 -5.21
N LEU A 394 14.59 9.73 -6.03
CA LEU A 394 13.38 9.36 -6.75
C LEU A 394 13.74 8.72 -8.10
N GLN A 395 12.95 7.75 -8.52
CA GLN A 395 13.16 7.11 -9.82
C GLN A 395 12.93 8.12 -10.96
N PRO A 396 13.75 8.07 -12.03
CA PRO A 396 13.55 8.88 -13.22
C PRO A 396 12.13 8.74 -13.79
N LEU A 397 11.64 9.81 -14.39
CA LEU A 397 10.29 9.86 -14.94
C LEU A 397 10.09 8.84 -16.06
N GLU A 398 11.09 8.68 -16.92
CA GLU A 398 11.11 7.76 -18.04
C GLU A 398 10.92 6.30 -17.57
N LYS A 399 11.58 5.95 -16.48
CA LYS A 399 11.43 4.64 -15.83
C LYS A 399 10.02 4.43 -15.28
N LEU A 400 9.42 5.45 -14.68
CA LEU A 400 8.05 5.37 -14.20
C LEU A 400 7.05 5.22 -15.35
N ILE A 401 7.26 5.92 -16.48
CA ILE A 401 6.43 5.79 -17.67
C ILE A 401 6.49 4.36 -18.21
N ALA A 402 7.68 3.79 -18.36
CA ALA A 402 7.87 2.44 -18.85
C ALA A 402 7.24 1.36 -17.95
N ASN A 403 7.02 1.64 -16.65
CA ASN A 403 6.47 0.68 -15.69
C ASN A 403 4.98 0.88 -15.37
N TYR A 404 4.49 2.13 -15.38
CA TYR A 404 3.12 2.48 -14.96
C TYR A 404 2.35 3.29 -15.99
N GLY A 405 3.04 3.82 -17.00
CA GLY A 405 2.46 4.80 -17.91
C GLY A 405 1.44 4.23 -18.90
N ASP A 406 0.56 5.12 -19.31
CA ASP A 406 -0.24 5.00 -20.52
C ASP A 406 0.20 6.04 -21.56
N ALA A 407 -0.54 6.16 -22.66
CA ALA A 407 -0.20 7.08 -23.73
C ALA A 407 -0.15 8.55 -23.27
N ALA A 408 -0.97 8.95 -22.31
CA ALA A 408 -1.04 10.32 -21.82
C ALA A 408 0.24 10.73 -21.07
N ASN A 409 0.82 9.80 -20.31
CA ASN A 409 1.99 10.06 -19.49
C ASN A 409 3.26 10.35 -20.29
N THR A 410 3.37 9.86 -21.52
CA THR A 410 4.54 10.13 -22.38
C THR A 410 4.67 11.62 -22.77
N SER A 411 3.59 12.40 -22.62
CA SER A 411 3.61 13.84 -22.82
C SER A 411 4.33 14.61 -21.70
N TRP A 412 4.51 13.99 -20.51
CA TRP A 412 5.16 14.65 -19.38
C TRP A 412 6.66 14.87 -19.58
N LEU A 413 7.26 14.24 -20.59
CA LEU A 413 8.64 14.50 -21.00
C LEU A 413 8.80 15.81 -21.79
N ASP A 414 7.71 16.51 -22.08
CA ASP A 414 7.71 17.81 -22.71
C ASP A 414 7.98 18.92 -21.68
N LYS A 415 8.74 19.98 -22.07
CA LYS A 415 9.18 21.07 -21.18
C LYS A 415 8.04 21.85 -20.53
N ARG A 416 6.86 21.88 -21.12
CA ARG A 416 5.69 22.59 -20.58
C ARG A 416 5.07 21.94 -19.36
N TYR A 417 5.33 20.63 -19.12
CA TYR A 417 4.79 19.91 -17.97
C TYR A 417 5.64 20.13 -16.73
N GLN A 418 4.95 20.40 -15.62
CA GLN A 418 5.50 20.28 -14.28
C GLN A 418 5.14 18.91 -13.75
N VAL A 419 6.05 18.27 -13.04
CA VAL A 419 5.86 16.94 -12.49
C VAL A 419 5.96 16.99 -10.98
N TRP A 420 4.83 16.81 -10.31
CA TRP A 420 4.81 16.60 -8.87
C TRP A 420 5.27 15.19 -8.53
N ARG A 421 6.03 15.06 -7.45
CA ARG A 421 6.53 13.80 -6.94
C ARG A 421 6.04 13.57 -5.53
N HIS A 422 5.54 12.37 -5.27
CA HIS A 422 5.11 11.98 -3.93
C HIS A 422 6.28 11.39 -3.16
N ASP A 423 6.79 12.12 -2.16
CA ASP A 423 8.01 11.77 -1.40
C ASP A 423 7.95 10.37 -0.77
N ALA A 424 6.77 9.94 -0.31
CA ALA A 424 6.62 8.67 0.39
C ALA A 424 6.60 7.45 -0.52
N THR A 425 6.13 7.58 -1.80
CA THR A 425 5.97 6.46 -2.72
C THR A 425 6.84 6.57 -3.97
N GLY A 426 7.40 7.74 -4.25
CA GLY A 426 8.08 8.04 -5.50
C GLY A 426 7.17 8.22 -6.70
N ALA A 427 5.84 8.14 -6.52
CA ALA A 427 4.85 8.34 -7.57
C ALA A 427 4.96 9.73 -8.20
N ALA A 428 4.52 9.87 -9.45
CA ALA A 428 4.55 11.13 -10.18
C ALA A 428 3.16 11.51 -10.72
N GLN A 429 2.89 12.83 -10.82
CA GLN A 429 1.74 13.37 -11.50
C GLN A 429 2.12 14.60 -12.32
N GLY A 430 1.92 14.53 -13.64
CA GLY A 430 2.17 15.63 -14.57
C GLY A 430 1.01 16.60 -14.66
N TYR A 431 1.32 17.89 -14.68
CA TYR A 431 0.33 18.95 -14.83
C TYR A 431 0.90 20.18 -15.55
N VAL A 432 0.02 21.01 -16.06
CA VAL A 432 0.34 22.30 -16.65
C VAL A 432 -0.50 23.39 -15.99
N ILE A 433 0.08 24.55 -15.75
CA ILE A 433 -0.63 25.73 -15.26
C ILE A 433 -1.01 26.59 -16.46
N HIS A 434 -2.30 26.73 -16.68
CA HIS A 434 -2.82 27.59 -17.75
C HIS A 434 -3.81 28.61 -17.15
N ASN A 435 -3.44 29.89 -17.10
CA ASN A 435 -4.22 30.95 -16.48
C ASN A 435 -4.63 30.61 -15.02
N ASN A 436 -5.93 30.59 -14.74
CA ASN A 436 -6.49 30.26 -13.43
C ASN A 436 -6.80 28.75 -13.26
N PHE A 437 -6.27 27.90 -14.15
CA PHE A 437 -6.50 26.46 -14.10
C PHE A 437 -5.20 25.69 -13.98
N ILE A 438 -5.30 24.54 -13.33
CA ILE A 438 -4.29 23.50 -13.32
C ILE A 438 -4.84 22.33 -14.11
N ILE A 439 -4.18 22.00 -15.21
CA ILE A 439 -4.58 20.89 -16.07
C ILE A 439 -3.65 19.71 -15.79
N SER A 440 -4.15 18.73 -15.03
CA SER A 440 -3.49 17.45 -14.83
C SER A 440 -3.83 16.53 -16.00
N VAL A 441 -2.86 15.74 -16.47
CA VAL A 441 -3.03 14.90 -17.67
C VAL A 441 -2.64 13.47 -17.36
N GLY A 442 -3.49 12.51 -17.69
CA GLY A 442 -3.25 11.09 -17.47
C GLY A 442 -3.34 10.63 -15.98
N PRO A 443 -3.35 9.34 -15.74
CA PRO A 443 -3.33 8.78 -14.38
C PRO A 443 -1.97 8.98 -13.71
N PRO A 444 -1.89 8.95 -12.36
CA PRO A 444 -0.62 9.02 -11.67
C PRO A 444 0.25 7.79 -11.97
N LEU A 445 1.56 8.00 -12.09
CA LEU A 445 2.53 6.94 -12.32
C LEU A 445 2.83 6.19 -11.02
N CYS A 446 1.98 5.22 -10.71
CA CYS A 446 2.10 4.33 -9.57
C CYS A 446 1.21 3.09 -9.75
N SER A 447 1.29 2.12 -8.87
CA SER A 447 0.36 1.00 -8.83
C SER A 447 -1.08 1.49 -8.59
N LYS A 448 -2.08 0.85 -9.23
CA LYS A 448 -3.50 1.20 -9.04
C LYS A 448 -3.93 1.13 -7.56
N SER A 449 -3.35 0.22 -6.77
CA SER A 449 -3.58 0.12 -5.32
C SER A 449 -3.14 1.37 -4.53
N GLN A 450 -2.28 2.21 -5.11
CA GLN A 450 -1.78 3.44 -4.51
C GLN A 450 -2.58 4.69 -4.88
N TYR A 451 -3.53 4.59 -5.81
CA TYR A 451 -4.30 5.75 -6.32
C TYR A 451 -4.96 6.54 -5.19
N ASN A 452 -5.52 5.86 -4.21
CA ASN A 452 -6.14 6.52 -3.05
C ASN A 452 -5.17 7.48 -2.33
N GLN A 453 -3.98 7.00 -2.00
CA GLN A 453 -2.97 7.78 -1.30
C GLN A 453 -2.38 8.88 -2.18
N VAL A 454 -1.97 8.52 -3.40
CA VAL A 454 -1.26 9.43 -4.31
C VAL A 454 -2.17 10.56 -4.80
N ILE A 455 -3.41 10.25 -5.22
CA ILE A 455 -4.37 11.25 -5.67
C ILE A 455 -4.74 12.20 -4.53
N SER A 456 -5.00 11.67 -3.31
CA SER A 456 -5.31 12.52 -2.16
C SER A 456 -4.15 13.46 -1.80
N ALA A 457 -2.91 12.96 -1.81
CA ALA A 457 -1.72 13.76 -1.55
C ALA A 457 -1.49 14.83 -2.63
N TYR A 458 -1.70 14.47 -3.89
CA TYR A 458 -1.58 15.42 -5.00
C TYR A 458 -2.62 16.55 -4.92
N LEU A 459 -3.88 16.23 -4.64
CA LEU A 459 -4.93 17.24 -4.48
C LEU A 459 -4.66 18.16 -3.27
N THR A 460 -4.08 17.62 -2.20
CA THR A 460 -3.63 18.42 -1.05
C THR A 460 -2.50 19.36 -1.46
N TYR A 461 -1.50 18.87 -2.18
CA TYR A 461 -0.41 19.69 -2.73
C TYR A 461 -0.95 20.83 -3.61
N LEU A 462 -1.91 20.58 -4.50
CA LEU A 462 -2.51 21.61 -5.33
C LEU A 462 -3.21 22.69 -4.50
N LYS A 463 -3.90 22.30 -3.43
CA LYS A 463 -4.58 23.24 -2.52
C LYS A 463 -3.59 24.12 -1.75
N GLU A 464 -2.47 23.56 -1.32
CA GLU A 464 -1.46 24.28 -0.53
C GLU A 464 -0.58 25.19 -1.38
N HIS A 465 -0.12 24.75 -2.56
CA HIS A 465 0.86 25.45 -3.36
C HIS A 465 0.26 26.26 -4.52
N HIS A 466 -0.98 25.98 -4.89
CA HIS A 466 -1.67 26.62 -6.02
C HIS A 466 -3.05 27.16 -5.61
N SER A 467 -3.14 27.71 -4.42
CA SER A 467 -4.36 28.33 -3.88
C SER A 467 -5.01 29.29 -4.87
N GLY A 468 -6.33 29.15 -5.08
CA GLY A 468 -7.10 29.99 -6.00
C GLY A 468 -7.15 29.49 -7.45
N LYS A 469 -6.35 28.53 -7.86
CA LYS A 469 -6.46 27.89 -9.18
C LYS A 469 -7.44 26.71 -9.15
N LYS A 470 -8.13 26.47 -10.26
CA LYS A 470 -9.14 25.40 -10.39
C LYS A 470 -8.55 24.19 -11.08
N PRO A 471 -8.54 23.00 -10.45
CA PRO A 471 -8.02 21.79 -11.09
C PRO A 471 -9.00 21.24 -12.14
N ILE A 472 -8.45 20.80 -13.26
CA ILE A 472 -9.11 19.97 -14.28
C ILE A 472 -8.19 18.78 -14.53
N TRP A 473 -8.73 17.57 -14.52
CA TRP A 473 -7.95 16.37 -14.78
C TRP A 473 -8.41 15.73 -16.07
N MET A 474 -7.53 15.66 -17.07
CA MET A 474 -7.81 15.18 -18.42
C MET A 474 -7.18 13.81 -18.67
N ILE A 475 -7.80 13.04 -19.55
CA ILE A 475 -7.30 11.75 -20.03
C ILE A 475 -7.07 10.79 -18.85
N VAL A 476 -8.02 10.72 -17.92
CA VAL A 476 -7.94 9.78 -16.81
C VAL A 476 -8.60 8.45 -17.19
N ASN A 477 -8.05 7.37 -16.68
CA ASN A 477 -8.63 6.04 -16.81
C ASN A 477 -9.87 5.89 -15.90
N LYS A 478 -10.57 4.76 -16.05
CA LYS A 478 -11.81 4.48 -15.32
C LYS A 478 -11.60 4.47 -13.80
N GLU A 479 -10.51 3.91 -13.30
CA GLU A 479 -10.24 3.81 -11.87
C GLU A 479 -10.00 5.19 -11.22
N VAL A 480 -9.30 6.08 -11.89
CA VAL A 480 -9.14 7.48 -11.42
C VAL A 480 -10.46 8.23 -11.51
N GLU A 481 -11.24 8.03 -12.56
CA GLU A 481 -12.60 8.60 -12.72
C GLU A 481 -13.51 8.19 -11.57
N GLU A 482 -13.56 6.90 -11.26
CA GLU A 482 -14.35 6.35 -10.17
C GLU A 482 -13.92 6.95 -8.83
N TYR A 483 -12.62 6.97 -8.57
CA TYR A 483 -12.09 7.50 -7.32
C TYR A 483 -12.40 9.00 -7.12
N LEU A 484 -12.20 9.82 -8.15
CA LEU A 484 -12.51 11.25 -8.09
C LEU A 484 -14.03 11.50 -7.98
N GLY A 485 -14.82 10.73 -8.71
CA GLY A 485 -16.27 10.85 -8.69
C GLY A 485 -16.91 10.41 -7.38
N GLU A 486 -16.45 9.32 -6.78
CA GLU A 486 -17.01 8.78 -5.54
C GLU A 486 -16.53 9.50 -4.29
N LYS A 487 -15.21 9.65 -4.17
CA LYS A 487 -14.62 10.19 -2.93
C LYS A 487 -14.63 11.71 -2.87
N PHE A 488 -14.39 12.38 -3.98
CA PHE A 488 -14.31 13.84 -4.04
C PHE A 488 -15.54 14.49 -4.68
N GLN A 489 -16.54 13.71 -5.10
CA GLN A 489 -17.76 14.17 -5.74
C GLN A 489 -17.48 15.03 -6.99
N TRP A 490 -16.37 14.74 -7.67
CA TRP A 490 -16.04 15.42 -8.92
C TRP A 490 -17.03 15.02 -10.01
N ARG A 491 -17.26 15.95 -10.94
CA ARG A 491 -18.03 15.69 -12.15
C ARG A 491 -17.11 15.12 -13.20
N THR A 492 -17.60 14.13 -13.92
CA THR A 492 -16.83 13.46 -14.97
C THR A 492 -17.61 13.46 -16.27
N LEU A 493 -16.89 13.41 -17.39
CA LEU A 493 -17.43 13.27 -18.73
C LEU A 493 -16.45 12.51 -19.62
N ALA A 494 -16.97 11.76 -20.61
CA ALA A 494 -16.20 11.10 -21.63
C ALA A 494 -16.41 11.83 -22.97
N CYS A 495 -15.32 12.29 -23.57
CA CYS A 495 -15.30 12.92 -24.89
C CYS A 495 -14.05 12.56 -25.71
N ILE A 496 -13.16 11.76 -25.09
CA ILE A 496 -11.93 11.25 -25.67
C ILE A 496 -11.83 9.75 -25.40
N ALA A 497 -11.14 9.03 -26.26
CA ALA A 497 -10.85 7.62 -26.07
C ALA A 497 -9.39 7.33 -26.43
N GLU A 498 -8.77 6.38 -25.77
CA GLU A 498 -7.50 5.84 -26.17
C GLU A 498 -7.71 4.79 -27.25
N GLU A 499 -7.05 4.96 -28.39
CA GLU A 499 -7.20 4.13 -29.58
C GLU A 499 -6.13 3.03 -29.58
N ARG A 500 -6.54 1.79 -29.36
CA ARG A 500 -5.65 0.63 -29.14
C ARG A 500 -5.82 -0.40 -30.23
N ALA A 501 -4.74 -1.13 -30.54
CA ALA A 501 -4.74 -2.24 -31.48
C ALA A 501 -3.99 -3.45 -30.90
N ASP A 502 -4.41 -4.66 -31.25
CA ASP A 502 -3.66 -5.88 -30.96
C ASP A 502 -2.59 -6.10 -32.03
N PRO A 503 -1.30 -6.04 -31.74
CA PRO A 503 -0.25 -6.21 -32.74
C PRO A 503 -0.14 -7.64 -33.27
N ARG A 504 -0.74 -8.63 -32.58
CA ARG A 504 -0.70 -10.07 -32.98
C ARG A 504 -1.89 -10.50 -33.80
N ASN A 505 -3.05 -9.87 -33.55
CA ASN A 505 -4.30 -10.21 -34.20
C ASN A 505 -4.98 -8.95 -34.77
N ASN A 506 -4.23 -8.20 -35.57
CA ASN A 506 -4.72 -6.95 -36.13
C ASN A 506 -5.67 -7.22 -37.28
N GLN A 507 -6.92 -6.74 -37.15
CA GLN A 507 -7.94 -6.86 -38.18
C GLN A 507 -7.68 -5.96 -39.41
N ALA A 508 -6.83 -4.95 -39.30
CA ALA A 508 -6.43 -4.07 -40.40
C ALA A 508 -5.86 -4.85 -41.60
N ILE A 509 -5.26 -6.01 -41.36
CA ILE A 509 -4.72 -6.87 -42.44
C ILE A 509 -5.81 -7.38 -43.38
N LYS A 510 -7.10 -7.28 -43.00
CA LYS A 510 -8.25 -7.69 -43.81
C LYS A 510 -8.89 -6.54 -44.58
N ASP A 511 -8.42 -5.30 -44.40
CA ASP A 511 -8.92 -4.13 -45.11
C ASP A 511 -8.31 -4.05 -46.52
N LYS A 512 -9.17 -4.16 -47.56
CA LYS A 512 -8.74 -4.18 -48.96
C LYS A 512 -8.10 -2.87 -49.44
N ASP A 513 -8.51 -1.73 -48.87
CA ASP A 513 -7.96 -0.42 -49.25
C ASP A 513 -6.54 -0.26 -48.67
N LEU A 514 -6.36 -0.69 -47.42
CA LEU A 514 -5.07 -0.71 -46.77
C LEU A 514 -4.09 -1.66 -47.47
N GLU A 515 -4.54 -2.87 -47.84
CA GLU A 515 -3.75 -3.83 -48.59
C GLU A 515 -3.32 -3.27 -49.97
N ARG A 516 -4.20 -2.54 -50.65
CA ARG A 516 -3.89 -1.89 -51.92
C ARG A 516 -2.78 -0.83 -51.74
N LYS A 517 -2.86 -0.02 -50.68
CA LYS A 517 -1.87 1.01 -50.37
C LYS A 517 -0.51 0.42 -50.04
N VAL A 518 -0.47 -0.61 -49.21
CA VAL A 518 0.77 -1.32 -48.87
C VAL A 518 1.42 -1.92 -50.13
N ARG A 519 0.64 -2.59 -50.99
CA ARG A 519 1.13 -3.11 -52.30
C ARG A 519 1.62 -2.01 -53.24
N HIS A 520 1.05 -0.81 -53.16
CA HIS A 520 1.53 0.33 -53.95
C HIS A 520 2.90 0.78 -53.47
N ALA A 521 3.08 0.98 -52.16
CA ALA A 521 4.37 1.34 -51.57
C ALA A 521 5.47 0.30 -51.92
N ASP A 522 5.16 -0.99 -51.84
CA ASP A 522 6.09 -2.07 -52.22
C ASP A 522 6.50 -2.00 -53.69
N LYS A 523 5.54 -1.67 -54.61
CA LYS A 523 5.84 -1.49 -56.06
C LYS A 523 6.70 -0.28 -56.36
N GLU A 524 6.60 0.77 -55.56
CA GLU A 524 7.45 1.96 -55.62
C GLU A 524 8.82 1.74 -54.96
N GLY A 525 9.12 0.51 -54.49
CA GLY A 525 10.43 0.12 -53.98
C GLY A 525 10.67 0.53 -52.52
N ILE A 526 9.62 0.87 -51.77
CA ILE A 526 9.74 1.22 -50.35
C ILE A 526 10.09 -0.04 -49.52
N LYS A 527 11.11 0.11 -48.68
CA LYS A 527 11.55 -0.90 -47.71
C LYS A 527 11.45 -0.37 -46.31
N ASN A 528 10.85 -1.16 -45.42
CA ASN A 528 10.74 -0.87 -44.01
C ASN A 528 11.88 -1.56 -43.22
N ALA A 529 12.46 -0.88 -42.26
CA ALA A 529 13.52 -1.41 -41.40
C ALA A 529 13.39 -0.88 -39.96
N GLU A 530 13.98 -1.60 -39.02
CA GLU A 530 14.20 -1.16 -37.64
C GLU A 530 15.59 -0.53 -37.54
N MET A 531 15.71 0.59 -36.82
CA MET A 531 16.99 1.18 -36.45
C MET A 531 17.30 0.75 -35.01
N PRO A 532 18.30 -0.14 -34.79
CA PRO A 532 18.66 -0.56 -33.44
C PRO A 532 19.33 0.55 -32.65
N SER A 533 19.11 0.56 -31.35
CA SER A 533 19.83 1.45 -30.41
C SER A 533 21.26 0.94 -30.16
N PRO A 534 22.28 1.80 -29.96
CA PRO A 534 22.20 3.28 -30.02
C PRO A 534 22.02 3.83 -31.43
N ILE A 535 21.17 4.85 -31.59
CA ILE A 535 20.86 5.44 -32.89
C ILE A 535 22.05 6.27 -33.37
N PRO A 536 22.60 6.02 -34.58
CA PRO A 536 23.71 6.78 -35.12
C PRO A 536 23.37 8.27 -35.36
N ASP A 537 24.32 9.16 -35.05
CA ASP A 537 24.14 10.61 -35.17
C ASP A 537 23.85 11.08 -36.60
N ASP A 538 24.44 10.42 -37.60
CA ASP A 538 24.18 10.71 -39.01
C ASP A 538 22.72 10.36 -39.41
N PHE A 539 22.18 9.30 -38.83
CA PHE A 539 20.77 8.95 -39.02
C PHE A 539 19.87 9.99 -38.35
N LYS A 540 20.15 10.39 -37.10
CA LYS A 540 19.43 11.45 -36.39
C LYS A 540 19.39 12.73 -37.22
N ALA A 541 20.54 13.16 -37.73
CA ALA A 541 20.62 14.37 -38.53
C ALA A 541 19.80 14.30 -39.83
N LYS A 542 19.80 13.14 -40.52
CA LYS A 542 18.96 12.92 -41.70
C LYS A 542 17.48 13.00 -41.42
N VAL A 543 17.04 12.35 -40.31
CA VAL A 543 15.63 12.38 -39.88
C VAL A 543 15.23 13.78 -39.42
N ASP A 544 16.05 14.49 -38.68
CA ASP A 544 15.77 15.84 -38.17
C ASP A 544 15.62 16.84 -39.37
N ALA A 545 16.40 16.69 -40.43
CA ALA A 545 16.24 17.46 -41.64
C ALA A 545 14.87 17.20 -42.28
N ARG A 546 14.46 15.93 -42.39
CA ARG A 546 13.15 15.56 -42.95
C ARG A 546 11.98 16.03 -42.06
N VAL A 547 12.14 16.01 -40.74
CA VAL A 547 11.13 16.56 -39.80
C VAL A 547 10.95 18.06 -40.02
N LYS A 548 12.04 18.81 -40.21
CA LYS A 548 11.96 20.25 -40.57
C LYS A 548 11.21 20.48 -41.87
N ASP A 549 11.52 19.72 -42.91
CA ASP A 549 10.80 19.80 -44.20
C ASP A 549 9.30 19.52 -44.02
N TRP A 550 8.98 18.51 -43.19
CA TRP A 550 7.60 18.13 -42.88
C TRP A 550 6.86 19.23 -42.10
N GLN A 551 7.51 19.89 -41.16
CA GLN A 551 6.94 21.01 -40.41
C GLN A 551 6.67 22.22 -41.29
N GLN A 552 7.58 22.57 -42.19
CA GLN A 552 7.44 23.69 -43.12
C GLN A 552 6.34 23.47 -44.15
N GLY A 553 6.07 22.23 -44.53
CA GLY A 553 5.00 21.87 -45.49
C GLY A 553 3.59 21.93 -44.94
N ARG A 554 3.40 22.07 -43.62
CA ARG A 554 2.07 22.06 -42.97
C ARG A 554 1.43 23.43 -42.95
N LYS A 555 0.17 23.48 -43.37
CA LYS A 555 -0.68 24.68 -43.34
C LYS A 555 -1.85 24.45 -42.36
N GLY A 556 -2.11 25.43 -41.50
CA GLY A 556 -3.27 25.45 -40.58
C GLY A 556 -2.97 25.10 -39.15
N GLN A 557 -3.91 25.45 -38.28
CA GLN A 557 -3.82 25.19 -36.82
C GLN A 557 -3.80 23.67 -36.53
N GLN A 558 -2.81 23.21 -35.81
CA GLN A 558 -2.64 21.79 -35.41
C GLN A 558 -2.90 21.63 -33.91
N VAL A 559 -3.61 20.58 -33.56
CA VAL A 559 -3.82 20.20 -32.14
C VAL A 559 -2.82 19.12 -31.81
N HIS A 560 -1.85 19.45 -30.94
CA HIS A 560 -0.85 18.51 -30.46
C HIS A 560 -0.71 18.57 -28.91
N LEU A 561 -0.47 17.43 -28.31
CA LEU A 561 -0.18 17.35 -26.87
C LEU A 561 1.32 17.45 -26.56
N THR A 562 2.19 17.34 -27.57
CA THR A 562 3.65 17.28 -27.38
C THR A 562 4.40 17.79 -28.62
N GLU A 563 5.58 18.36 -28.41
CA GLU A 563 6.56 18.65 -29.44
C GLU A 563 7.08 17.37 -30.14
N ILE A 564 7.51 17.52 -31.42
CA ILE A 564 8.14 16.41 -32.15
C ILE A 564 9.61 16.34 -31.73
N ARG A 565 9.89 15.51 -30.76
CA ARG A 565 11.23 15.25 -30.23
C ARG A 565 11.51 13.75 -30.26
N PRO A 566 11.93 13.18 -31.40
CA PRO A 566 12.05 11.72 -31.56
C PRO A 566 13.09 11.09 -30.63
N TRP A 567 14.12 11.82 -30.24
CA TRP A 567 15.31 11.30 -29.56
C TRP A 567 15.27 11.42 -28.03
N ILE A 568 14.20 11.95 -27.44
CA ILE A 568 14.01 11.95 -25.97
C ILE A 568 13.75 10.53 -25.52
N ASP A 569 14.44 10.12 -24.45
CA ASP A 569 14.28 8.79 -23.85
C ASP A 569 14.49 7.66 -24.88
N GLU A 570 15.60 7.71 -25.57
CA GLU A 570 15.96 6.73 -26.61
C GLU A 570 15.98 5.29 -26.08
N ALA A 571 16.30 5.10 -24.80
CA ALA A 571 16.36 3.80 -24.15
C ALA A 571 15.01 3.06 -24.10
N HIS A 572 13.90 3.80 -23.99
CA HIS A 572 12.56 3.24 -23.95
C HIS A 572 11.80 3.42 -25.26
N ARG A 573 12.50 3.68 -26.37
CA ARG A 573 11.92 3.85 -27.69
C ARG A 573 12.44 2.84 -28.69
N LYS A 574 11.58 2.49 -29.65
CA LYS A 574 11.91 1.71 -30.83
C LYS A 574 11.66 2.57 -32.07
N TYR A 575 12.57 2.48 -33.03
CA TYR A 575 12.60 3.33 -34.21
C TYR A 575 12.47 2.49 -35.47
N TYR A 576 11.47 2.79 -36.26
CA TYR A 576 11.23 2.16 -37.57
C TYR A 576 11.20 3.23 -38.64
N TYR A 577 11.74 2.92 -39.80
CA TYR A 577 11.82 3.86 -40.92
C TYR A 577 11.57 3.19 -42.25
N ALA A 578 11.15 3.98 -43.23
CA ALA A 578 10.90 3.53 -44.59
C ALA A 578 11.82 4.29 -45.56
N THR A 579 12.50 3.55 -46.45
CA THR A 579 13.41 4.11 -47.45
C THR A 579 13.08 3.59 -48.84
N ASP A 580 13.47 4.37 -49.88
CA ASP A 580 13.54 3.90 -51.26
C ASP A 580 14.87 3.20 -51.56
N ALA A 581 15.03 2.76 -52.83
CA ALA A 581 16.28 2.12 -53.29
C ALA A 581 17.48 3.06 -53.30
N ALA A 582 17.29 4.37 -53.28
CA ALA A 582 18.37 5.37 -53.18
C ALA A 582 18.76 5.67 -51.72
N GLY A 583 18.09 5.10 -50.76
CA GLY A 583 18.32 5.32 -49.32
C GLY A 583 17.68 6.59 -48.75
N THR A 584 16.77 7.22 -49.49
CA THR A 584 16.01 8.39 -49.00
C THR A 584 14.98 7.97 -47.97
N ILE A 585 14.99 8.63 -46.78
CA ILE A 585 14.01 8.34 -45.74
C ILE A 585 12.68 9.02 -46.05
N HIS A 586 11.64 8.23 -46.28
CA HIS A 586 10.28 8.70 -46.64
C HIS A 586 9.31 8.72 -45.46
N ALA A 587 9.55 7.94 -44.43
CA ALA A 587 8.73 7.96 -43.21
C ALA A 587 9.52 7.46 -42.01
N ILE A 588 9.08 7.87 -40.81
CA ILE A 588 9.54 7.37 -39.54
C ILE A 588 8.36 7.02 -38.63
N CYS A 589 8.48 5.91 -37.90
CA CYS A 589 7.55 5.50 -36.87
C CYS A 589 8.33 5.26 -35.58
N VAL A 590 8.00 6.00 -34.51
CA VAL A 590 8.64 5.92 -33.20
C VAL A 590 7.66 5.37 -32.20
N LEU A 591 7.98 4.25 -31.58
CA LEU A 591 7.21 3.62 -30.54
C LEU A 591 7.85 3.87 -29.19
N HIS A 592 7.03 4.31 -28.22
CA HIS A 592 7.45 4.53 -26.83
C HIS A 592 6.90 3.42 -25.94
N GLN A 593 7.76 2.82 -25.13
CA GLN A 593 7.39 1.78 -24.18
C GLN A 593 6.50 2.34 -23.07
N LEU A 594 5.44 1.62 -22.77
CA LEU A 594 4.49 1.91 -21.69
C LEU A 594 4.53 0.80 -20.66
N ALA A 595 3.66 0.90 -19.65
CA ALA A 595 3.45 -0.20 -18.69
C ALA A 595 3.18 -1.53 -19.42
N PRO A 596 3.60 -2.68 -18.85
CA PRO A 596 3.47 -3.99 -19.50
C PRO A 596 2.08 -4.29 -20.07
N GLN A 597 1.03 -3.92 -19.33
CA GLN A 597 -0.36 -4.09 -19.78
C GLN A 597 -0.76 -3.16 -20.92
N ASN A 598 -0.08 -2.02 -21.09
CA ASN A 598 -0.35 -0.99 -22.10
C ASN A 598 0.53 -1.14 -23.36
N GLY A 599 1.61 -1.92 -23.29
CA GLY A 599 2.48 -2.23 -24.40
C GLY A 599 3.31 -1.06 -24.90
N TYR A 600 3.03 -0.58 -26.11
CA TYR A 600 3.74 0.54 -26.74
C TYR A 600 2.78 1.58 -27.28
N GLN A 601 3.19 2.84 -27.22
CA GLN A 601 2.53 3.93 -27.95
C GLN A 601 3.25 4.19 -29.27
N ILE A 602 2.51 4.28 -30.36
CA ILE A 602 3.00 4.91 -31.59
C ILE A 602 3.05 6.42 -31.31
N LYS A 603 4.19 6.88 -30.80
CA LYS A 603 4.36 8.27 -30.36
C LYS A 603 4.41 9.21 -31.53
N PHE A 604 5.17 8.83 -32.57
CA PHE A 604 5.27 9.58 -33.82
C PHE A 604 5.11 8.61 -35.00
N SER A 605 4.30 9.02 -35.97
CA SER A 605 4.18 8.38 -37.27
C SER A 605 4.18 9.50 -38.30
N LEU A 606 5.33 9.78 -38.90
CA LEU A 606 5.55 10.91 -39.78
C LEU A 606 5.82 10.41 -41.19
N GLU A 607 4.99 10.81 -42.15
CA GLU A 607 5.23 10.63 -43.57
C GLU A 607 5.79 11.94 -44.14
N PHE A 608 6.99 11.88 -44.72
CA PHE A 608 7.70 13.03 -45.17
C PHE A 608 7.23 13.46 -46.58
N PRO A 609 7.46 14.73 -46.99
CA PRO A 609 7.10 15.20 -48.32
C PRO A 609 7.66 14.32 -49.42
N ASN A 610 6.87 14.10 -50.49
CA ASN A 610 7.16 13.25 -51.65
C ASN A 610 7.29 11.74 -51.34
N ALA A 611 6.75 11.26 -50.24
CA ALA A 611 6.65 9.83 -50.00
C ALA A 611 5.60 9.19 -50.96
N PRO A 612 5.87 7.99 -51.51
CA PRO A 612 4.87 7.24 -52.25
C PRO A 612 3.63 6.91 -51.39
N SER A 613 2.45 6.91 -51.98
CA SER A 613 1.19 6.62 -51.27
C SER A 613 1.22 5.23 -50.62
N GLY A 614 0.86 5.14 -49.36
CA GLY A 614 0.86 3.90 -48.58
C GLY A 614 2.14 3.62 -47.80
N THR A 615 3.13 4.53 -47.87
CA THR A 615 4.41 4.39 -47.14
C THR A 615 4.19 4.34 -45.65
N ILE A 616 3.41 5.28 -45.08
CA ILE A 616 3.19 5.33 -43.63
C ILE A 616 2.33 4.18 -43.13
N GLU A 617 1.32 3.77 -43.91
CA GLU A 617 0.50 2.60 -43.59
C GLU A 617 1.35 1.32 -43.54
N SER A 618 2.22 1.13 -44.55
CA SER A 618 3.17 0.01 -44.60
C SER A 618 4.10 0.01 -43.38
N LEU A 619 4.67 1.17 -43.01
CA LEU A 619 5.61 1.29 -41.91
C LEU A 619 4.93 1.02 -40.56
N ILE A 620 3.72 1.53 -40.33
CA ILE A 620 2.97 1.28 -39.09
C ILE A 620 2.69 -0.23 -38.91
N LEU A 621 2.16 -0.88 -39.97
CA LEU A 621 1.90 -2.33 -39.94
C LEU A 621 3.18 -3.15 -39.70
N TYR A 622 4.27 -2.73 -40.37
CA TYR A 622 5.59 -3.35 -40.14
C TYR A 622 6.03 -3.21 -38.68
N SER A 623 5.96 -2.00 -38.11
CA SER A 623 6.36 -1.75 -36.72
C SER A 623 5.53 -2.55 -35.72
N MET A 624 4.22 -2.64 -35.90
CA MET A 624 3.33 -3.46 -35.06
C MET A 624 3.71 -4.94 -35.15
N LYS A 625 4.01 -5.46 -36.35
CA LYS A 625 4.47 -6.84 -36.54
C LYS A 625 5.80 -7.10 -35.84
N GLN A 626 6.75 -6.16 -35.90
CA GLN A 626 8.04 -6.30 -35.21
C GLN A 626 7.85 -6.33 -33.68
N ILE A 627 6.96 -5.51 -33.12
CA ILE A 627 6.61 -5.55 -31.69
C ILE A 627 6.04 -6.93 -31.32
N ALA A 628 5.10 -7.47 -32.11
CA ALA A 628 4.51 -8.77 -31.87
C ALA A 628 5.54 -9.92 -31.83
N ILE A 629 6.63 -9.78 -32.59
CA ILE A 629 7.73 -10.75 -32.65
C ILE A 629 8.74 -10.55 -31.53
N SER A 630 9.18 -9.30 -31.32
CA SER A 630 10.28 -8.97 -30.41
C SER A 630 9.89 -8.85 -28.95
N ASP A 631 8.60 -8.62 -28.65
CA ASP A 631 8.09 -8.46 -27.28
C ASP A 631 6.80 -9.27 -27.07
N THR A 632 6.97 -10.51 -26.59
CA THR A 632 5.87 -11.43 -26.35
C THR A 632 4.92 -10.98 -25.24
N GLU A 633 5.34 -10.09 -24.35
CA GLU A 633 4.54 -9.54 -23.26
C GLU A 633 3.67 -8.36 -23.73
N ALA A 634 4.01 -7.69 -24.82
CA ALA A 634 3.25 -6.58 -25.34
C ALA A 634 1.93 -7.06 -25.98
N LYS A 635 0.83 -6.94 -25.23
CA LYS A 635 -0.50 -7.39 -25.66
C LYS A 635 -1.19 -6.38 -26.60
N GLN A 636 -0.79 -5.12 -26.56
CA GLN A 636 -1.43 -4.05 -27.30
C GLN A 636 -0.45 -2.93 -27.67
N VAL A 637 -0.83 -2.18 -28.69
CA VAL A 637 -0.20 -0.95 -29.13
C VAL A 637 -1.26 0.14 -29.17
N THR A 638 -0.93 1.35 -28.73
CA THR A 638 -1.86 2.48 -28.73
C THR A 638 -1.39 3.58 -29.69
N PHE A 639 -2.34 4.20 -30.40
CA PHE A 639 -2.11 5.41 -31.19
C PHE A 639 -2.25 6.70 -30.36
N GLY A 640 -2.47 6.55 -29.04
CA GLY A 640 -2.77 7.65 -28.15
C GLY A 640 -4.26 7.96 -28.12
N THR A 641 -4.60 9.15 -27.61
CA THR A 641 -5.99 9.57 -27.46
C THR A 641 -6.53 10.24 -28.71
N GLY A 642 -7.78 9.91 -29.08
CA GLY A 642 -8.59 10.52 -30.08
C GLY A 642 -9.87 11.14 -29.53
N ALA A 643 -10.49 12.05 -30.27
CA ALA A 643 -11.79 12.61 -29.92
C ALA A 643 -12.90 11.59 -30.19
N MET A 644 -13.80 11.41 -29.26
CA MET A 644 -15.00 10.59 -29.47
C MET A 644 -16.00 11.32 -30.38
N PRO A 645 -16.83 10.60 -31.13
CA PRO A 645 -17.87 11.23 -31.98
C PRO A 645 -18.88 12.06 -31.17
N THR A 646 -19.14 11.66 -29.92
CA THR A 646 -20.09 12.34 -29.03
C THR A 646 -19.58 12.42 -27.62
N LEU A 647 -19.97 13.49 -26.92
CA LEU A 647 -19.70 13.62 -25.48
C LEU A 647 -20.76 12.85 -24.66
N GLU A 648 -20.31 12.09 -23.68
CA GLU A 648 -21.15 11.36 -22.74
C GLU A 648 -20.93 11.90 -21.31
N GLY A 649 -22.02 12.02 -20.55
CA GLY A 649 -21.97 12.42 -19.14
C GLY A 649 -21.56 11.24 -18.27
N GLY A 650 -20.55 11.45 -17.40
CA GLY A 650 -20.13 10.52 -16.40
C GLY A 650 -20.78 10.77 -15.02
N ARG A 651 -20.03 10.50 -13.96
CA ARG A 651 -20.49 10.62 -12.56
C ARG A 651 -20.78 12.09 -12.19
N ASN A 652 -21.77 12.28 -11.34
CA ASN A 652 -22.12 13.56 -10.70
C ASN A 652 -22.49 14.70 -11.72
N LEU A 653 -22.71 14.37 -13.00
CA LEU A 653 -23.06 15.31 -14.04
C LEU A 653 -24.54 15.17 -14.41
N GLY A 654 -25.37 16.16 -14.05
CA GLY A 654 -26.82 16.15 -14.33
C GLY A 654 -27.14 16.29 -15.81
N LYS A 655 -28.26 15.68 -16.25
CA LYS A 655 -28.72 15.61 -17.66
C LYS A 655 -28.72 16.96 -18.40
N GLN A 656 -29.14 18.04 -17.75
CA GLN A 656 -29.19 19.38 -18.37
C GLN A 656 -27.78 19.92 -18.67
N LYS A 657 -26.83 19.77 -17.76
CA LYS A 657 -25.44 20.18 -17.96
C LYS A 657 -24.75 19.33 -19.02
N THR A 658 -25.00 18.02 -19.05
CA THR A 658 -24.54 17.13 -20.13
C THR A 658 -24.99 17.63 -21.48
N LYS A 659 -26.28 17.99 -21.63
CA LYS A 659 -26.84 18.51 -22.92
C LYS A 659 -26.17 19.80 -23.36
N MET A 660 -25.84 20.70 -22.42
CA MET A 660 -25.13 21.95 -22.70
C MET A 660 -23.69 21.70 -23.14
N LEU A 661 -22.95 20.84 -22.40
CA LEU A 661 -21.58 20.48 -22.73
C LEU A 661 -21.47 19.73 -24.06
N LYS A 662 -22.45 18.87 -24.39
CA LYS A 662 -22.52 18.18 -25.66
C LYS A 662 -22.63 19.18 -26.83
N LYS A 663 -23.50 20.19 -26.74
CA LYS A 663 -23.60 21.23 -27.76
C LYS A 663 -22.28 22.00 -27.95
N ALA A 664 -21.59 22.32 -26.86
CA ALA A 664 -20.30 22.99 -26.93
C ALA A 664 -19.24 22.08 -27.59
N TYR A 665 -19.21 20.81 -27.22
CA TYR A 665 -18.31 19.82 -27.78
C TYR A 665 -18.54 19.62 -29.30
N ASP A 666 -19.78 19.47 -29.73
CA ASP A 666 -20.15 19.32 -31.14
C ASP A 666 -19.69 20.53 -31.98
N ALA A 667 -19.83 21.76 -31.45
CA ALA A 667 -19.34 22.98 -32.09
C ALA A 667 -17.80 22.99 -32.24
N ILE A 668 -17.08 22.60 -31.16
CA ILE A 668 -15.61 22.49 -31.12
C ILE A 668 -15.14 21.42 -32.13
N ASN A 669 -15.75 20.23 -32.08
CA ASN A 669 -15.38 19.14 -32.98
C ASN A 669 -15.55 19.51 -34.46
N LYS A 670 -16.61 20.23 -34.78
CA LYS A 670 -16.87 20.74 -36.15
C LYS A 670 -15.83 21.79 -36.58
N GLN A 671 -15.42 22.68 -35.65
CA GLN A 671 -14.45 23.74 -35.95
C GLN A 671 -13.03 23.18 -36.17
N PHE A 672 -12.59 22.25 -35.29
CA PHE A 672 -11.22 21.74 -35.30
C PHE A 672 -11.05 20.39 -36.00
N LYS A 673 -12.13 19.79 -36.51
CA LYS A 673 -12.14 18.47 -37.19
C LYS A 673 -11.40 17.40 -36.41
N LEU A 674 -11.66 17.34 -35.10
CA LEU A 674 -10.91 16.50 -34.16
C LEU A 674 -11.02 14.99 -34.47
N THR A 675 -12.08 14.56 -35.16
CA THR A 675 -12.34 13.15 -35.53
C THR A 675 -11.59 12.67 -36.76
N ASN A 676 -10.99 13.56 -37.57
CA ASN A 676 -10.32 13.14 -38.82
C ASN A 676 -9.13 12.16 -38.58
N LYS A 677 -8.43 12.29 -37.46
CA LYS A 677 -7.34 11.38 -37.12
C LYS A 677 -7.86 9.99 -36.75
N SER A 678 -9.01 9.91 -36.10
CA SER A 678 -9.63 8.65 -35.71
C SER A 678 -10.07 7.81 -36.90
N GLU A 679 -10.57 8.42 -37.97
CA GLU A 679 -10.94 7.71 -39.22
C GLU A 679 -9.75 6.99 -39.87
N PHE A 680 -8.55 7.59 -39.84
CA PHE A 680 -7.33 6.92 -40.30
C PHE A 680 -6.96 5.74 -39.42
N ARG A 681 -7.06 5.90 -38.10
CA ARG A 681 -6.69 4.90 -37.13
C ARG A 681 -7.68 3.74 -37.08
N GLU A 682 -8.98 3.99 -37.32
CA GLU A 682 -9.98 2.94 -37.45
C GLU A 682 -9.61 1.91 -38.54
N LYS A 683 -9.03 2.37 -39.66
CA LYS A 683 -8.53 1.49 -40.72
C LYS A 683 -7.35 0.63 -40.26
N MET A 684 -6.65 1.03 -39.21
CA MET A 684 -5.54 0.26 -38.57
C MET A 684 -6.02 -0.77 -37.57
N GLY A 685 -7.34 -1.04 -37.46
CA GLY A 685 -7.92 -2.08 -36.63
C GLY A 685 -7.90 -1.73 -35.12
N VAL A 686 -8.09 -0.45 -34.80
CA VAL A 686 -8.14 0.00 -33.41
C VAL A 686 -9.52 -0.22 -32.79
N TRP A 687 -9.53 -0.41 -31.48
CA TRP A 687 -10.73 -0.24 -30.65
C TRP A 687 -10.55 0.98 -29.74
N ASN A 688 -11.67 1.53 -29.29
CA ASN A 688 -11.71 2.74 -28.48
C ASN A 688 -11.93 2.40 -26.99
N GLU A 689 -11.00 2.78 -26.12
CA GLU A 689 -11.15 2.70 -24.67
C GLU A 689 -11.45 4.11 -24.13
N PRO A 690 -12.64 4.35 -23.50
CA PRO A 690 -13.00 5.67 -23.03
C PRO A 690 -12.03 6.22 -22.01
N ALA A 691 -11.61 7.48 -22.18
CA ALA A 691 -10.88 8.26 -21.22
C ALA A 691 -11.73 9.46 -20.77
N PHE A 692 -11.53 9.90 -19.53
CA PHE A 692 -12.43 10.85 -18.91
C PHE A 692 -11.75 12.19 -18.65
N VAL A 693 -12.59 13.23 -18.58
CA VAL A 693 -12.25 14.54 -18.02
C VAL A 693 -12.98 14.67 -16.69
N ALA A 694 -12.25 14.96 -15.61
CA ALA A 694 -12.79 15.10 -14.28
C ALA A 694 -12.51 16.52 -13.73
N TYR A 695 -13.47 17.10 -13.02
CA TYR A 695 -13.36 18.44 -12.44
C TYR A 695 -14.27 18.62 -11.21
N PRO A 696 -13.90 19.47 -10.22
CA PRO A 696 -14.74 19.71 -9.04
C PRO A 696 -16.04 20.44 -9.39
N GLN A 697 -16.99 20.41 -8.49
CA GLN A 697 -18.26 21.11 -8.66
C GLN A 697 -18.02 22.62 -8.87
N GLY A 698 -18.53 23.16 -9.99
CA GLY A 698 -18.32 24.55 -10.40
C GLY A 698 -16.99 24.83 -11.13
N GLY A 699 -16.15 23.80 -11.40
CA GLY A 699 -14.83 23.94 -12.00
C GLY A 699 -14.82 24.19 -13.50
N LEU A 700 -15.74 23.58 -14.28
CA LEU A 700 -15.76 23.67 -15.75
C LEU A 700 -16.85 24.62 -16.24
N GLY A 701 -16.64 25.91 -16.21
CA GLY A 701 -17.47 26.89 -16.91
C GLY A 701 -16.87 27.26 -18.29
N ALA A 702 -17.36 28.31 -18.90
CA ALA A 702 -16.77 28.82 -20.16
C ALA A 702 -15.26 29.11 -20.06
N GLY A 703 -14.79 29.51 -18.89
CA GLY A 703 -13.36 29.68 -18.61
C GLY A 703 -12.56 28.37 -18.63
N GLY A 704 -13.11 27.28 -18.05
CA GLY A 704 -12.45 25.98 -18.06
C GLY A 704 -12.40 25.35 -19.46
N ILE A 705 -13.47 25.51 -20.25
CA ILE A 705 -13.48 25.08 -21.67
C ILE A 705 -12.40 25.85 -22.47
N ARG A 706 -12.32 27.19 -22.29
CA ARG A 706 -11.25 27.99 -22.92
C ARG A 706 -9.86 27.58 -22.48
N ALA A 707 -9.68 27.24 -21.20
CA ALA A 707 -8.38 26.76 -20.69
C ALA A 707 -7.98 25.42 -21.32
N ILE A 708 -8.92 24.49 -21.48
CA ILE A 708 -8.67 23.23 -22.20
C ILE A 708 -8.31 23.51 -23.67
N MET A 709 -9.05 24.40 -24.33
CA MET A 709 -8.76 24.76 -25.72
C MET A 709 -7.38 25.40 -25.86
N GLY A 710 -7.05 26.39 -25.02
CA GLY A 710 -5.74 27.03 -25.02
C GLY A 710 -4.61 26.04 -24.72
N PHE A 711 -4.82 25.09 -23.80
CA PHE A 711 -3.85 24.02 -23.55
C PHE A 711 -3.61 23.12 -24.78
N LEU A 712 -4.63 22.89 -25.60
CA LEU A 712 -4.52 22.10 -26.81
C LEU A 712 -3.94 22.90 -28.00
N GLU A 713 -4.02 24.23 -27.96
CA GLU A 713 -3.60 25.15 -29.01
C GLU A 713 -2.17 25.71 -28.85
N GLU A 714 -1.61 25.62 -27.63
CA GLU A 714 -0.33 26.25 -27.27
C GLU A 714 0.88 25.58 -27.91
N GLU A 715 0.86 25.34 -29.20
CA GLU A 715 2.08 25.02 -29.95
C GLU A 715 1.93 25.36 -31.42
N GLY A 716 2.26 26.61 -31.75
CA GLY A 716 2.63 27.06 -33.08
C GLY A 716 4.11 27.33 -33.10
#